data_f461a3f7ed8387ca3813f2f8906ea8b1
#
_entry.id   f461a3f7ed8387ca3813f2f8906ea8b1
#
_cell.length_a   1.000
_cell.length_b   1.000
_cell.length_c   1.000
_cell.angle_alpha   90.00
_cell.angle_beta   90.00
_cell.angle_gamma   90.00
#
_symmetry.space_group_name_H-M   'P 1'
#
loop_
_entity.id
_entity.type
_entity.pdbx_description
1 polymer ?
#
loop_
_entity_poly.entity_id
_entity_poly.type
_entity_poly.pdbx_seq_one_letter_code
_entity_poly.pdbx_strand_id
1 'polypeptide(L)'
;MRRRALLLVAVAAALAACGRQSQEGASVPVAAAPDASGATAPTSFTEQAQAAVASSLPLADRQDFEDATRGLLATDDDLVIPGPGGRRIWDLQAYAFVTGDAPPSVNPSLWRQAKLDGTHGLFQVTDGVYQVRGYDLSNTTLIEGRSGWIVVDSLTSQETAAAALALARRKLGDHPISAIVVTHSHIDHFGGLEALVPDPQARRSLRIVAPRGFIEEATSENVLAGPAMGRRASFMYGMPLPRSARGHVDSGLGKAPAQGTIGILEPTDLVDRTPQAMEIDGVPFVFEYVPESEAPAELAFYLPRAKAFCGAEIVTHTLHNLYTLRGAKVRDALRWSGYIDQSIALFPDVEVVFASHHWPVWGHDRVVDYLKKQRDTYKYIHDQTLRMANEGLGPEEIAETLELPDSLRSAFADRGYYGTVRHDAKAVYQMYFGWFDGNPADLDPLPPVEASRKYVEFMGGAAEVKRKAQASFDRGEYRWVAMVMNHVVFADPDDREAKELLARAYDQLGYQAESGPWRDEYLTGAYELRHGVSSPALTPASIADVLLHLPAERFFDSMAVRLNGPKAVGKDVTLNFVFTDLGESHVVTVENAVLHHAKRDPDPGAAATVKLTRAFLVRLATGQAGLREMIFSPDLQVDGSRLALLSFFSLLDNPDGRFPIVTP
;
A
#
# COMPACT_ATOMS: atom_id res chain seq x y z
N MET A 1 74.16 -15.49 10.44
CA MET A 1 75.11 -16.49 9.83
C MET A 1 74.30 -17.44 8.96
N ARG A 2 74.58 -17.45 7.65
CA ARG A 2 74.49 -18.56 6.65
C ARG A 2 73.14 -19.28 6.59
N ARG A 3 72.35 -19.39 5.49
CA ARG A 3 72.79 -19.61 4.09
C ARG A 3 71.73 -19.09 3.11
N ARG A 4 72.22 -18.27 2.14
CA ARG A 4 71.67 -18.14 0.80
C ARG A 4 72.20 -19.30 -0.05
N ALA A 5 71.41 -19.85 -0.93
CA ALA A 5 71.82 -20.43 -2.22
C ALA A 5 70.58 -20.94 -2.95
N LEU A 6 70.27 -20.31 -4.04
CA LEU A 6 70.29 -20.77 -5.43
C LEU A 6 69.23 -21.74 -5.86
N LEU A 7 68.30 -21.23 -6.75
CA LEU A 7 68.03 -21.90 -8.02
C LEU A 7 67.48 -20.86 -9.04
N LEU A 8 68.37 -20.25 -9.75
CA LEU A 8 68.20 -19.70 -11.10
C LEU A 8 68.68 -20.79 -12.06
N VAL A 9 67.95 -20.92 -13.20
CA VAL A 9 68.20 -21.70 -14.40
C VAL A 9 67.13 -22.70 -14.71
N ALA A 10 66.15 -22.25 -15.50
CA ALA A 10 65.54 -22.97 -16.61
C ALA A 10 64.59 -22.02 -17.37
N VAL A 11 65.14 -21.02 -18.05
CA VAL A 11 64.47 -20.31 -19.15
C VAL A 11 65.34 -20.65 -20.37
N ALA A 12 64.79 -21.48 -21.28
CA ALA A 12 65.02 -21.52 -22.70
C ALA A 12 64.73 -22.94 -23.25
N ALA A 13 63.60 -23.09 -23.86
CA ALA A 13 63.38 -23.90 -25.04
C ALA A 13 61.89 -24.36 -25.16
N ALA A 14 61.05 -23.51 -25.72
CA ALA A 14 59.85 -23.91 -26.44
C ALA A 14 59.28 -22.71 -27.23
N LEU A 15 60.05 -22.18 -28.13
CA LEU A 15 59.60 -21.37 -29.26
C LEU A 15 59.63 -22.27 -30.51
N ALA A 16 58.53 -22.86 -30.88
CA ALA A 16 58.16 -23.26 -32.25
C ALA A 16 56.96 -24.21 -32.23
N ALA A 17 55.78 -23.66 -32.20
CA ALA A 17 54.57 -24.21 -32.78
C ALA A 17 53.49 -23.12 -32.85
N CYS A 18 53.65 -22.18 -33.78
CA CYS A 18 52.54 -21.30 -34.20
C CYS A 18 51.52 -22.10 -34.99
N GLY A 19 50.54 -22.67 -34.29
CA GLY A 19 49.28 -23.01 -34.87
C GLY A 19 48.33 -21.80 -34.71
N ARG A 20 47.93 -21.18 -35.82
CA ARG A 20 46.87 -20.20 -35.86
C ARG A 20 45.59 -20.87 -35.39
N GLN A 21 45.23 -20.74 -34.10
CA GLN A 21 43.84 -20.84 -33.67
C GLN A 21 43.18 -19.50 -33.96
N SER A 22 42.25 -19.49 -34.90
CA SER A 22 41.25 -18.44 -35.05
C SER A 22 40.60 -18.23 -33.69
N GLN A 23 40.82 -17.05 -33.07
CA GLN A 23 39.95 -16.58 -32.01
C GLN A 23 38.52 -16.44 -32.59
N GLU A 24 37.69 -17.42 -32.33
CA GLU A 24 36.26 -17.21 -32.38
C GLU A 24 35.99 -16.07 -31.37
N GLY A 25 35.65 -14.93 -31.93
CA GLY A 25 35.24 -13.77 -31.13
C GLY A 25 34.08 -14.21 -30.24
N ALA A 26 34.26 -14.12 -28.92
CA ALA A 26 33.15 -14.22 -28.00
C ALA A 26 32.09 -13.22 -28.46
N SER A 27 31.00 -13.73 -29.02
CA SER A 27 29.84 -12.93 -29.37
C SER A 27 29.38 -12.24 -28.06
N VAL A 28 29.53 -10.92 -28.01
CA VAL A 28 28.89 -10.11 -26.97
C VAL A 28 27.39 -10.47 -27.04
N PRO A 29 26.78 -10.95 -25.94
CA PRO A 29 25.37 -11.28 -25.97
C PRO A 29 24.61 -10.03 -26.41
N VAL A 30 23.91 -10.10 -27.53
CA VAL A 30 23.00 -9.05 -27.97
C VAL A 30 21.99 -8.88 -26.84
N ALA A 31 22.02 -7.73 -26.17
CA ALA A 31 21.04 -7.42 -25.12
C ALA A 31 19.63 -7.67 -25.68
N ALA A 32 18.84 -8.49 -25.02
CA ALA A 32 17.48 -8.75 -25.45
C ALA A 32 16.71 -7.42 -25.57
N ALA A 33 15.96 -7.26 -26.67
CA ALA A 33 15.20 -6.04 -26.93
C ALA A 33 14.28 -5.65 -25.77
N PRO A 34 14.02 -4.34 -25.58
CA PRO A 34 12.98 -3.88 -24.66
C PRO A 34 11.63 -4.53 -25.01
N ASP A 35 10.78 -4.73 -24.01
CA ASP A 35 9.42 -5.18 -24.23
C ASP A 35 8.49 -4.05 -24.75
N ALA A 36 7.20 -4.34 -24.89
CA ALA A 36 6.22 -3.36 -25.39
C ALA A 36 6.04 -2.14 -24.46
N SER A 37 6.42 -2.23 -23.19
CA SER A 37 6.43 -1.11 -22.24
C SER A 37 7.73 -0.31 -22.27
N GLY A 38 8.72 -0.73 -23.06
CA GLY A 38 10.06 -0.17 -23.08
C GLY A 38 10.99 -0.71 -21.98
N ALA A 39 10.51 -1.64 -21.14
CA ALA A 39 11.31 -2.23 -20.06
C ALA A 39 12.47 -3.05 -20.63
N THR A 40 13.69 -2.78 -20.13
CA THR A 40 14.91 -3.43 -20.63
C THR A 40 15.09 -4.83 -20.04
N ALA A 41 15.95 -5.63 -20.66
CA ALA A 41 16.28 -6.94 -20.12
C ALA A 41 17.09 -6.82 -18.81
N PRO A 42 16.99 -7.83 -17.92
CA PRO A 42 17.90 -7.93 -16.78
C PRO A 42 19.35 -8.04 -17.27
N THR A 43 20.24 -7.40 -16.55
CA THR A 43 21.69 -7.50 -16.81
C THR A 43 22.28 -8.71 -16.09
N SER A 44 23.52 -9.06 -16.41
CA SER A 44 24.25 -10.12 -15.70
C SER A 44 24.39 -9.85 -14.20
N PHE A 45 24.48 -8.58 -13.77
CA PHE A 45 24.52 -8.22 -12.35
C PHE A 45 23.19 -8.49 -11.66
N THR A 46 22.07 -8.21 -12.33
CA THR A 46 20.74 -8.56 -11.83
C THR A 46 20.56 -10.08 -11.75
N GLU A 47 20.98 -10.82 -12.78
CA GLU A 47 20.93 -12.28 -12.77
C GLU A 47 21.79 -12.88 -11.63
N GLN A 48 22.98 -12.33 -11.37
CA GLN A 48 23.82 -12.73 -10.25
C GLN A 48 23.17 -12.43 -8.90
N ALA A 49 22.54 -11.26 -8.75
CA ALA A 49 21.79 -10.91 -7.53
C ALA A 49 20.65 -11.90 -7.28
N GLN A 50 19.88 -12.27 -8.32
CA GLN A 50 18.80 -13.26 -8.21
C GLN A 50 19.35 -14.66 -7.83
N ALA A 51 20.45 -15.07 -8.44
CA ALA A 51 21.10 -16.34 -8.12
C ALA A 51 21.59 -16.37 -6.65
N ALA A 52 22.12 -15.25 -6.14
CA ALA A 52 22.52 -15.13 -4.74
C ALA A 52 21.32 -15.29 -3.79
N VAL A 53 20.19 -14.63 -4.07
CA VAL A 53 18.95 -14.82 -3.30
C VAL A 53 18.49 -16.28 -3.36
N ALA A 54 18.44 -16.87 -4.55
CA ALA A 54 17.99 -18.25 -4.72
C ALA A 54 18.85 -19.25 -3.93
N SER A 55 20.15 -19.00 -3.81
CA SER A 55 21.07 -19.88 -3.04
C SER A 55 21.01 -19.67 -1.53
N SER A 56 20.51 -18.52 -1.07
CA SER A 56 20.48 -18.16 0.37
C SER A 56 19.20 -18.56 1.07
N LEU A 57 18.14 -18.95 0.34
CA LEU A 57 16.82 -19.24 0.88
C LEU A 57 16.41 -20.69 0.65
N PRO A 58 15.63 -21.30 1.56
CA PRO A 58 15.11 -22.64 1.41
C PRO A 58 13.89 -22.69 0.46
N LEU A 59 14.07 -22.23 -0.81
CA LEU A 59 12.97 -22.12 -1.79
C LEU A 59 12.29 -23.45 -2.12
N ALA A 60 12.91 -24.58 -1.76
CA ALA A 60 12.32 -25.91 -1.90
C ALA A 60 11.29 -26.24 -0.81
N ASP A 61 11.18 -25.43 0.24
CA ASP A 61 10.18 -25.60 1.30
C ASP A 61 8.77 -25.47 0.72
N ARG A 62 7.94 -26.48 0.99
CA ARG A 62 6.58 -26.61 0.46
C ARG A 62 5.48 -26.33 1.49
N GLN A 63 5.84 -26.07 2.77
CA GLN A 63 4.86 -25.94 3.84
C GLN A 63 3.81 -24.87 3.56
N ASP A 64 4.23 -23.67 3.10
CA ASP A 64 3.29 -22.60 2.76
C ASP A 64 2.38 -22.98 1.57
N PHE A 65 2.88 -23.75 0.60
CA PHE A 65 2.04 -24.24 -0.51
C PHE A 65 1.00 -25.28 -0.06
N GLU A 66 1.34 -26.11 0.90
CA GLU A 66 0.40 -27.03 1.54
C GLU A 66 -0.65 -26.26 2.33
N ASP A 67 -0.21 -25.29 3.13
CA ASP A 67 -1.10 -24.45 3.93
C ASP A 67 -1.99 -23.56 3.06
N ALA A 68 -1.45 -22.97 2.00
CA ALA A 68 -2.20 -22.11 1.09
C ALA A 68 -3.33 -22.86 0.34
N THR A 69 -3.15 -24.16 0.08
CA THR A 69 -4.15 -25.00 -0.60
C THR A 69 -5.05 -25.78 0.34
N ARG A 70 -4.71 -25.81 1.64
CA ARG A 70 -5.46 -26.59 2.64
C ARG A 70 -6.89 -26.08 2.78
N GLY A 71 -7.82 -27.02 2.80
CA GLY A 71 -9.25 -26.75 3.00
C GLY A 71 -9.96 -26.15 1.78
N LEU A 72 -9.39 -26.19 0.58
CA LEU A 72 -10.05 -25.71 -0.65
C LEU A 72 -11.36 -26.47 -0.90
N LEU A 73 -12.47 -25.76 -0.98
CA LEU A 73 -13.82 -26.29 -1.21
C LEU A 73 -14.35 -25.99 -2.60
N ALA A 74 -14.02 -24.82 -3.15
CA ALA A 74 -14.46 -24.36 -4.47
C ALA A 74 -13.54 -23.25 -5.00
N THR A 75 -13.41 -23.15 -6.31
CA THR A 75 -12.71 -22.08 -7.01
C THR A 75 -13.44 -21.73 -8.31
N ASP A 76 -13.16 -20.57 -8.86
CA ASP A 76 -13.55 -20.17 -10.20
C ASP A 76 -12.28 -20.11 -11.06
N ASP A 77 -12.14 -21.04 -12.05
CA ASP A 77 -10.89 -21.23 -12.82
C ASP A 77 -10.49 -19.97 -13.62
N ASP A 78 -11.48 -19.25 -14.18
CA ASP A 78 -11.29 -18.03 -14.97
C ASP A 78 -11.78 -16.80 -14.19
N LEU A 79 -11.17 -16.54 -13.03
CA LEU A 79 -11.62 -15.47 -12.15
C LEU A 79 -11.36 -14.07 -12.75
N VAL A 80 -12.41 -13.52 -13.35
CA VAL A 80 -12.49 -12.13 -13.82
C VAL A 80 -13.80 -11.54 -13.33
N ILE A 81 -13.73 -10.45 -12.58
CA ILE A 81 -14.90 -9.77 -12.02
C ILE A 81 -15.14 -8.48 -12.82
N PRO A 82 -16.25 -8.41 -13.60
CA PRO A 82 -16.58 -7.22 -14.36
C PRO A 82 -17.29 -6.19 -13.48
N GLY A 83 -17.14 -4.93 -13.84
CA GLY A 83 -17.87 -3.81 -13.29
C GLY A 83 -18.72 -3.08 -14.34
N PRO A 84 -19.28 -1.93 -13.99
CA PRO A 84 -20.09 -1.11 -14.88
C PRO A 84 -19.38 -0.81 -16.21
N GLY A 85 -20.11 -0.92 -17.31
CA GLY A 85 -19.58 -0.67 -18.66
C GLY A 85 -18.59 -1.70 -19.17
N GLY A 86 -18.49 -2.88 -18.55
CA GLY A 86 -17.58 -3.96 -18.95
C GLY A 86 -16.13 -3.74 -18.53
N ARG A 87 -15.85 -2.76 -17.69
CA ARG A 87 -14.51 -2.57 -17.08
C ARG A 87 -14.19 -3.78 -16.20
N ARG A 88 -12.96 -4.28 -16.27
CA ARG A 88 -12.49 -5.33 -15.37
C ARG A 88 -12.14 -4.70 -14.02
N ILE A 89 -12.85 -5.10 -12.97
CA ILE A 89 -12.61 -4.66 -11.59
C ILE A 89 -11.49 -5.49 -10.98
N TRP A 90 -11.55 -6.80 -11.22
CA TRP A 90 -10.55 -7.76 -10.82
C TRP A 90 -10.28 -8.74 -11.96
N ASP A 91 -9.00 -9.08 -12.18
CA ASP A 91 -8.58 -9.97 -13.25
C ASP A 91 -7.39 -10.82 -12.79
N LEU A 92 -7.67 -11.97 -12.22
CA LEU A 92 -6.62 -12.90 -11.80
C LEU A 92 -5.95 -13.59 -12.98
N GLN A 93 -6.63 -13.71 -14.13
CA GLN A 93 -6.07 -14.29 -15.35
C GLN A 93 -4.90 -13.47 -15.91
N ALA A 94 -4.86 -12.18 -15.63
CA ALA A 94 -3.72 -11.33 -15.98
C ALA A 94 -2.40 -11.79 -15.34
N TYR A 95 -2.46 -12.61 -14.29
CA TYR A 95 -1.31 -13.18 -13.57
C TYR A 95 -1.02 -14.65 -13.94
N ALA A 96 -1.67 -15.21 -14.95
CA ALA A 96 -1.46 -16.60 -15.38
C ALA A 96 0.00 -16.90 -15.81
N PHE A 97 0.82 -15.87 -16.06
CA PHE A 97 2.24 -16.01 -16.34
C PHE A 97 3.08 -16.40 -15.10
N VAL A 98 2.55 -16.28 -13.88
CA VAL A 98 3.26 -16.56 -12.61
C VAL A 98 3.29 -18.08 -12.36
N THR A 99 4.08 -18.80 -13.18
CA THR A 99 4.23 -20.26 -13.14
C THR A 99 5.70 -20.66 -13.32
N GLY A 100 6.04 -21.88 -12.93
CA GLY A 100 7.42 -22.38 -13.10
C GLY A 100 8.46 -21.66 -12.24
N ASP A 101 9.69 -21.61 -12.74
CA ASP A 101 10.81 -20.96 -12.07
C ASP A 101 10.77 -19.45 -12.23
N ALA A 102 11.39 -18.73 -11.28
CA ALA A 102 11.47 -17.29 -11.33
C ALA A 102 12.26 -16.82 -12.57
N PRO A 103 11.69 -15.92 -13.39
CA PRO A 103 12.45 -15.32 -14.49
C PRO A 103 13.54 -14.38 -13.95
N PRO A 104 14.63 -14.14 -14.69
CA PRO A 104 15.74 -13.30 -14.23
C PRO A 104 15.33 -11.86 -13.86
N SER A 105 14.20 -11.38 -14.35
CA SER A 105 13.63 -10.05 -14.04
C SER A 105 12.76 -10.01 -12.78
N VAL A 106 12.73 -11.08 -11.98
CA VAL A 106 11.95 -11.12 -10.73
C VAL A 106 12.77 -11.77 -9.63
N ASN A 107 12.76 -11.15 -8.45
CA ASN A 107 13.36 -11.73 -7.25
C ASN A 107 12.72 -13.10 -6.96
N PRO A 108 13.49 -14.19 -6.81
CA PRO A 108 12.95 -15.53 -6.68
C PRO A 108 12.12 -15.73 -5.40
N SER A 109 12.39 -14.96 -4.34
CA SER A 109 11.58 -14.96 -3.12
C SER A 109 10.21 -14.31 -3.36
N LEU A 110 10.15 -13.15 -4.04
CA LEU A 110 8.90 -12.52 -4.46
C LEU A 110 8.11 -13.43 -5.42
N TRP A 111 8.79 -14.12 -6.35
CA TRP A 111 8.14 -15.05 -7.25
C TRP A 111 7.46 -16.22 -6.52
N ARG A 112 8.12 -16.72 -5.46
CA ARG A 112 7.52 -17.73 -4.57
C ARG A 112 6.25 -17.19 -3.91
N GLN A 113 6.32 -15.98 -3.35
CA GLN A 113 5.15 -15.32 -2.73
C GLN A 113 4.04 -15.10 -3.76
N ALA A 114 4.38 -14.59 -4.94
CA ALA A 114 3.41 -14.37 -6.00
C ALA A 114 2.67 -15.65 -6.47
N LYS A 115 3.33 -16.81 -6.45
CA LYS A 115 2.67 -18.10 -6.71
C LYS A 115 1.67 -18.47 -5.61
N LEU A 116 2.02 -18.21 -4.36
CA LEU A 116 1.16 -18.47 -3.21
C LEU A 116 -0.07 -17.56 -3.21
N ASP A 117 0.11 -16.27 -3.48
CA ASP A 117 -0.96 -15.27 -3.57
C ASP A 117 -1.86 -15.44 -4.82
N GLY A 118 -1.45 -16.30 -5.76
CA GLY A 118 -2.30 -16.78 -6.86
C GLY A 118 -3.28 -17.89 -6.45
N THR A 119 -3.14 -18.46 -5.26
CA THR A 119 -4.06 -19.49 -4.74
C THR A 119 -5.37 -18.84 -4.31
N HIS A 120 -6.46 -19.15 -5.01
CA HIS A 120 -7.74 -18.49 -4.84
C HIS A 120 -8.92 -19.47 -4.71
N GLY A 121 -10.00 -19.00 -4.10
CA GLY A 121 -11.22 -19.77 -3.91
C GLY A 121 -11.81 -19.64 -2.52
N LEU A 122 -12.74 -20.54 -2.20
CA LEU A 122 -13.35 -20.72 -0.88
C LEU A 122 -12.63 -21.84 -0.14
N PHE A 123 -12.17 -21.56 1.06
CA PHE A 123 -11.41 -22.49 1.89
C PHE A 123 -12.05 -22.66 3.27
N GLN A 124 -12.06 -23.86 3.79
CA GLN A 124 -12.38 -24.12 5.20
C GLN A 124 -11.12 -23.90 6.04
N VAL A 125 -11.18 -22.94 6.95
CA VAL A 125 -10.09 -22.65 7.91
C VAL A 125 -10.14 -23.62 9.07
N THR A 126 -11.32 -23.75 9.68
CA THR A 126 -11.66 -24.73 10.72
C THR A 126 -13.18 -24.96 10.68
N ASP A 127 -13.72 -25.79 11.56
CA ASP A 127 -15.15 -26.05 11.59
C ASP A 127 -15.96 -24.76 11.82
N GLY A 128 -16.87 -24.47 10.90
CA GLY A 128 -17.72 -23.27 10.92
C GLY A 128 -17.01 -21.96 10.58
N VAL A 129 -15.75 -22.00 10.11
CA VAL A 129 -14.99 -20.81 9.69
C VAL A 129 -14.44 -21.03 8.28
N TYR A 130 -14.80 -20.14 7.37
CA TYR A 130 -14.43 -20.21 5.96
C TYR A 130 -13.83 -18.91 5.49
N GLN A 131 -12.92 -18.94 4.52
CA GLN A 131 -12.30 -17.77 3.89
C GLN A 131 -12.44 -17.82 2.37
N VAL A 132 -12.80 -16.69 1.76
CA VAL A 132 -12.60 -16.48 0.32
C VAL A 132 -11.32 -15.67 0.14
N ARG A 133 -10.39 -16.24 -0.61
CA ARG A 133 -9.05 -15.69 -0.89
C ARG A 133 -8.84 -15.50 -2.38
N GLY A 134 -8.03 -14.49 -2.76
CA GLY A 134 -7.64 -14.22 -4.14
C GLY A 134 -8.72 -13.56 -5.01
N TYR A 135 -9.84 -13.13 -4.42
CA TYR A 135 -10.90 -12.37 -5.10
C TYR A 135 -10.66 -10.85 -5.06
N ASP A 136 -9.64 -10.44 -4.29
CA ASP A 136 -9.16 -9.07 -4.13
C ASP A 136 -7.75 -9.13 -3.50
N LEU A 137 -7.24 -7.99 -3.04
CA LEU A 137 -6.01 -7.89 -2.25
C LEU A 137 -6.16 -8.61 -0.91
N SER A 138 -7.26 -8.35 -0.19
CA SER A 138 -7.57 -8.92 1.13
C SER A 138 -8.44 -10.18 1.02
N ASN A 139 -8.69 -10.82 2.16
CA ASN A 139 -9.59 -11.94 2.35
C ASN A 139 -10.91 -11.48 2.96
N THR A 140 -12.00 -12.21 2.68
CA THR A 140 -13.23 -12.13 3.48
C THR A 140 -13.46 -13.46 4.18
N THR A 141 -13.84 -13.40 5.46
CA THR A 141 -14.08 -14.60 6.28
C THR A 141 -15.57 -14.72 6.64
N LEU A 142 -16.11 -15.93 6.52
CA LEU A 142 -17.48 -16.25 6.92
C LEU A 142 -17.43 -17.19 8.12
N ILE A 143 -18.16 -16.84 9.18
CA ILE A 143 -18.28 -17.64 10.41
C ILE A 143 -19.72 -18.06 10.55
N GLU A 144 -19.98 -19.34 10.79
CA GLU A 144 -21.32 -19.87 11.01
C GLU A 144 -21.90 -19.36 12.32
N GLY A 145 -22.92 -18.50 12.23
CA GLY A 145 -23.76 -18.10 13.34
C GLY A 145 -24.98 -19.01 13.47
N ARG A 146 -25.80 -18.75 14.48
CA ARG A 146 -27.04 -19.49 14.71
C ARG A 146 -28.12 -19.22 13.66
N SER A 147 -28.18 -18.02 13.14
CA SER A 147 -29.22 -17.57 12.20
C SER A 147 -28.71 -17.23 10.80
N GLY A 148 -27.39 -17.13 10.61
CA GLY A 148 -26.76 -16.80 9.34
C GLY A 148 -25.26 -16.68 9.42
N TRP A 149 -24.66 -16.02 8.42
CA TRP A 149 -23.23 -15.76 8.37
C TRP A 149 -22.85 -14.51 9.16
N ILE A 150 -21.81 -14.60 9.97
CA ILE A 150 -21.06 -13.45 10.46
C ILE A 150 -19.92 -13.25 9.46
N VAL A 151 -19.90 -12.12 8.76
CA VAL A 151 -18.87 -11.81 7.76
C VAL A 151 -17.81 -10.93 8.38
N VAL A 152 -16.53 -11.32 8.26
CA VAL A 152 -15.39 -10.52 8.68
C VAL A 152 -14.73 -9.97 7.43
N ASP A 153 -14.64 -8.66 7.33
CA ASP A 153 -14.16 -7.85 6.22
C ASP A 153 -14.92 -8.08 4.90
N SER A 154 -14.84 -7.11 4.00
CA SER A 154 -15.69 -7.09 2.81
C SER A 154 -14.94 -6.83 1.52
N LEU A 155 -13.61 -6.96 1.51
CA LEU A 155 -12.77 -6.66 0.35
C LEU A 155 -12.79 -5.17 -0.05
N THR A 156 -12.06 -4.81 -1.11
CA THR A 156 -11.89 -3.41 -1.55
C THR A 156 -13.14 -2.84 -2.21
N SER A 157 -13.94 -3.67 -2.88
CA SER A 157 -15.06 -3.17 -3.69
C SER A 157 -16.34 -3.98 -3.54
N GLN A 158 -17.45 -3.34 -3.87
CA GLN A 158 -18.77 -3.99 -3.89
C GLN A 158 -18.82 -5.15 -4.88
N GLU A 159 -18.14 -5.03 -6.01
CA GLU A 159 -18.11 -6.05 -7.05
C GLU A 159 -17.35 -7.29 -6.60
N THR A 160 -16.19 -7.12 -5.95
CA THR A 160 -15.38 -8.24 -5.42
C THR A 160 -16.06 -8.91 -4.23
N ALA A 161 -16.65 -8.13 -3.32
CA ALA A 161 -17.45 -8.65 -2.20
C ALA A 161 -18.64 -9.48 -2.67
N ALA A 162 -19.39 -8.98 -3.65
CA ALA A 162 -20.53 -9.70 -4.23
C ALA A 162 -20.11 -11.02 -4.90
N ALA A 163 -18.99 -11.04 -5.62
CA ALA A 163 -18.45 -12.23 -6.26
C ALA A 163 -17.98 -13.27 -5.23
N ALA A 164 -17.27 -12.84 -4.19
CA ALA A 164 -16.83 -13.71 -3.10
C ALA A 164 -18.00 -14.33 -2.34
N LEU A 165 -19.01 -13.52 -2.00
CA LEU A 165 -20.22 -14.01 -1.35
C LEU A 165 -21.01 -14.97 -2.26
N ALA A 166 -21.04 -14.72 -3.57
CA ALA A 166 -21.71 -15.61 -4.53
C ALA A 166 -21.02 -16.98 -4.60
N LEU A 167 -19.67 -17.04 -4.57
CA LEU A 167 -18.92 -18.30 -4.48
C LEU A 167 -19.28 -19.07 -3.20
N ALA A 168 -19.27 -18.37 -2.06
CA ALA A 168 -19.61 -18.98 -0.77
C ALA A 168 -21.03 -19.55 -0.78
N ARG A 169 -22.03 -18.78 -1.25
CA ARG A 169 -23.42 -19.22 -1.35
C ARG A 169 -23.62 -20.42 -2.27
N ARG A 170 -22.93 -20.47 -3.40
CA ARG A 170 -22.99 -21.63 -4.31
C ARG A 170 -22.52 -22.92 -3.64
N LYS A 171 -21.54 -22.83 -2.74
CA LYS A 171 -20.91 -24.02 -2.12
C LYS A 171 -21.50 -24.38 -0.76
N LEU A 172 -21.78 -23.37 0.08
CA LEU A 172 -22.19 -23.58 1.47
C LEU A 172 -23.69 -23.42 1.68
N GLY A 173 -24.41 -22.87 0.71
CA GLY A 173 -25.84 -22.56 0.79
C GLY A 173 -26.14 -21.06 0.94
N ASP A 174 -27.36 -20.68 0.63
CA ASP A 174 -27.82 -19.28 0.70
C ASP A 174 -28.30 -18.96 2.12
N HIS A 175 -27.36 -18.53 2.96
CA HIS A 175 -27.65 -18.08 4.31
C HIS A 175 -27.70 -16.53 4.35
N PRO A 176 -28.58 -15.95 5.18
CA PRO A 176 -28.57 -14.50 5.42
C PRO A 176 -27.28 -14.08 6.13
N ILE A 177 -26.91 -12.81 6.01
CA ILE A 177 -25.85 -12.22 6.81
C ILE A 177 -26.49 -11.72 8.12
N SER A 178 -26.06 -12.29 9.23
CA SER A 178 -26.57 -11.99 10.58
C SER A 178 -25.79 -10.87 11.28
N ALA A 179 -24.49 -10.72 10.96
CA ALA A 179 -23.65 -9.66 11.47
C ALA A 179 -22.43 -9.44 10.57
N ILE A 180 -21.76 -8.30 10.74
CA ILE A 180 -20.48 -7.96 10.10
C ILE A 180 -19.48 -7.57 11.19
N VAL A 181 -18.23 -7.97 11.01
CA VAL A 181 -17.08 -7.49 11.79
C VAL A 181 -16.12 -6.85 10.81
N VAL A 182 -15.75 -5.60 11.04
CA VAL A 182 -14.73 -4.88 10.27
C VAL A 182 -13.47 -4.83 11.13
N THR A 183 -12.38 -5.37 10.63
CA THR A 183 -11.14 -5.48 11.41
C THR A 183 -10.46 -4.14 11.61
N HIS A 184 -10.40 -3.31 10.56
CA HIS A 184 -9.74 -2.01 10.62
C HIS A 184 -10.16 -1.04 9.52
N SER A 185 -9.55 0.15 9.50
CA SER A 185 -9.99 1.31 8.73
C SER A 185 -9.42 1.41 7.30
N HIS A 186 -8.76 0.38 6.76
CA HIS A 186 -8.32 0.38 5.37
C HIS A 186 -9.41 -0.08 4.40
N ILE A 187 -9.38 0.48 3.19
CA ILE A 187 -10.46 0.32 2.18
C ILE A 187 -10.66 -1.14 1.78
N ASP A 188 -9.63 -1.93 1.71
CA ASP A 188 -9.70 -3.33 1.30
C ASP A 188 -10.34 -4.25 2.35
N HIS A 189 -10.75 -3.71 3.50
CA HIS A 189 -11.49 -4.43 4.55
C HIS A 189 -12.94 -3.98 4.67
N PHE A 190 -13.27 -2.77 4.22
CA PHE A 190 -14.63 -2.23 4.35
C PHE A 190 -15.28 -1.81 3.02
N GLY A 191 -14.53 -1.70 1.92
CA GLY A 191 -15.03 -1.08 0.69
C GLY A 191 -16.23 -1.80 0.05
N GLY A 192 -16.37 -3.10 0.28
CA GLY A 192 -17.49 -3.91 -0.23
C GLY A 192 -18.69 -4.06 0.70
N LEU A 193 -18.73 -3.40 1.87
CA LEU A 193 -19.74 -3.61 2.92
C LEU A 193 -21.19 -3.55 2.42
N GLU A 194 -21.51 -2.61 1.55
CA GLU A 194 -22.86 -2.44 1.04
C GLU A 194 -23.33 -3.60 0.16
N ALA A 195 -22.41 -4.27 -0.55
CA ALA A 195 -22.74 -5.41 -1.39
C ALA A 195 -23.07 -6.68 -0.58
N LEU A 196 -22.61 -6.76 0.67
CA LEU A 196 -22.93 -7.88 1.54
C LEU A 196 -24.43 -7.89 1.90
N VAL A 197 -25.02 -6.72 2.14
CA VAL A 197 -26.45 -6.55 2.43
C VAL A 197 -27.01 -5.43 1.54
N PRO A 198 -27.40 -5.72 0.29
CA PRO A 198 -27.85 -4.72 -0.67
C PRO A 198 -29.12 -3.97 -0.26
N ASP A 199 -30.01 -4.61 0.49
CA ASP A 199 -31.27 -3.99 0.94
C ASP A 199 -30.99 -2.97 2.07
N PRO A 200 -31.22 -1.65 1.84
CA PRO A 200 -31.03 -0.63 2.87
C PRO A 200 -31.92 -0.82 4.11
N GLN A 201 -33.09 -1.48 3.99
CA GLN A 201 -33.96 -1.75 5.12
C GLN A 201 -33.34 -2.84 6.02
N ALA A 202 -32.79 -3.90 5.43
CA ALA A 202 -32.09 -4.96 6.17
C ALA A 202 -30.83 -4.43 6.89
N ARG A 203 -30.10 -3.49 6.31
CA ARG A 203 -28.93 -2.84 6.93
C ARG A 203 -29.24 -2.15 8.25
N ARG A 204 -30.44 -1.58 8.42
CA ARG A 204 -30.81 -0.84 9.65
C ARG A 204 -30.87 -1.71 10.91
N SER A 205 -31.07 -3.00 10.76
CA SER A 205 -31.14 -3.97 11.86
C SER A 205 -29.88 -4.83 11.95
N LEU A 206 -28.93 -4.65 11.03
CA LEU A 206 -27.70 -5.42 10.97
C LEU A 206 -26.74 -4.98 12.06
N ARG A 207 -26.19 -5.94 12.79
CA ARG A 207 -25.14 -5.69 13.75
C ARG A 207 -23.80 -5.55 13.03
N ILE A 208 -23.11 -4.42 13.22
CA ILE A 208 -21.81 -4.13 12.61
C ILE A 208 -20.84 -3.77 13.74
N VAL A 209 -19.83 -4.61 13.92
CA VAL A 209 -18.78 -4.45 14.93
C VAL A 209 -17.53 -3.90 14.26
N ALA A 210 -16.95 -2.84 14.81
CA ALA A 210 -15.70 -2.26 14.32
C ALA A 210 -14.84 -1.70 15.46
N PRO A 211 -13.57 -1.42 15.26
CA PRO A 211 -12.74 -0.77 16.27
C PRO A 211 -13.17 0.68 16.49
N ARG A 212 -12.98 1.19 17.71
CA ARG A 212 -13.17 2.63 18.00
C ARG A 212 -12.30 3.46 17.07
N GLY A 213 -12.86 4.53 16.51
CA GLY A 213 -12.19 5.41 15.54
C GLY A 213 -12.31 4.94 14.09
N PHE A 214 -13.03 3.86 13.81
CA PHE A 214 -13.14 3.30 12.45
C PHE A 214 -13.60 4.33 11.42
N ILE A 215 -14.72 5.03 11.63
CA ILE A 215 -15.26 6.00 10.67
C ILE A 215 -14.30 7.19 10.49
N GLU A 216 -13.77 7.72 11.59
CA GLU A 216 -12.86 8.85 11.57
C GLU A 216 -11.58 8.55 10.77
N GLU A 217 -10.99 7.39 10.99
CA GLU A 217 -9.73 7.02 10.34
C GLU A 217 -9.97 6.54 8.89
N ALA A 218 -11.01 5.77 8.62
CA ALA A 218 -11.38 5.33 7.27
C ALA A 218 -11.64 6.53 6.32
N THR A 219 -12.16 7.64 6.87
CA THR A 219 -12.52 8.83 6.09
C THR A 219 -11.39 9.86 6.05
N SER A 220 -10.65 10.08 7.15
CA SER A 220 -9.65 11.15 7.24
C SER A 220 -8.44 10.94 6.34
N GLU A 221 -7.87 9.77 6.31
CA GLU A 221 -6.67 9.45 5.54
C GLU A 221 -6.90 9.64 4.03
N ASN A 222 -8.03 9.13 3.54
CA ASN A 222 -8.34 9.15 2.11
C ASN A 222 -8.89 10.49 1.59
N VAL A 223 -9.27 11.41 2.47
CA VAL A 223 -9.93 12.66 2.10
C VAL A 223 -8.99 13.87 2.16
N LEU A 224 -8.25 14.08 3.24
CA LEU A 224 -7.42 15.28 3.41
C LEU A 224 -6.23 15.31 2.43
N ALA A 225 -5.53 14.21 2.27
CA ALA A 225 -4.39 14.06 1.37
C ALA A 225 -4.71 13.17 0.15
N GLY A 226 -5.98 12.87 -0.10
CA GLY A 226 -6.45 11.90 -1.09
C GLY A 226 -5.81 12.02 -2.48
N PRO A 227 -5.75 13.19 -3.12
CA PRO A 227 -5.12 13.33 -4.44
C PRO A 227 -3.63 12.95 -4.44
N ALA A 228 -2.87 13.35 -3.41
CA ALA A 228 -1.46 13.02 -3.29
C ALA A 228 -1.26 11.53 -2.97
N MET A 229 -2.04 10.98 -2.04
CA MET A 229 -1.96 9.56 -1.68
C MET A 229 -2.39 8.66 -2.85
N GLY A 230 -3.47 8.98 -3.56
CA GLY A 230 -3.92 8.24 -4.74
C GLY A 230 -2.89 8.23 -5.87
N ARG A 231 -2.22 9.37 -6.10
CA ARG A 231 -1.13 9.48 -7.07
C ARG A 231 0.07 8.59 -6.67
N ARG A 232 0.48 8.62 -5.42
CA ARG A 232 1.58 7.80 -4.88
C ARG A 232 1.20 6.31 -4.83
N ALA A 233 -0.06 5.98 -4.53
CA ALA A 233 -0.57 4.61 -4.59
C ALA A 233 -0.46 4.01 -6.00
N SER A 234 -0.59 4.81 -7.06
CA SER A 234 -0.40 4.34 -8.44
C SER A 234 1.02 3.84 -8.70
N PHE A 235 2.02 4.39 -8.02
CA PHE A 235 3.41 3.89 -8.02
C PHE A 235 3.53 2.63 -7.16
N MET A 236 3.11 2.70 -5.92
CA MET A 236 3.27 1.63 -4.95
C MET A 236 2.64 0.30 -5.39
N TYR A 237 1.53 0.34 -6.13
CA TYR A 237 0.83 -0.84 -6.64
C TYR A 237 1.02 -1.08 -8.15
N GLY A 238 1.96 -0.41 -8.77
CA GLY A 238 2.29 -0.62 -10.18
C GLY A 238 1.09 -0.50 -11.11
N MET A 239 0.18 0.46 -10.86
CA MET A 239 -1.10 0.54 -11.57
C MET A 239 -0.96 0.65 -13.09
N PRO A 240 -0.02 1.48 -13.64
CA PRO A 240 0.16 1.60 -15.08
C PRO A 240 0.98 0.46 -15.70
N LEU A 241 1.59 -0.39 -14.88
CA LEU A 241 2.47 -1.45 -15.36
C LEU A 241 1.70 -2.60 -16.02
N PRO A 242 2.21 -3.19 -17.10
CA PRO A 242 1.68 -4.44 -17.60
C PRO A 242 1.87 -5.55 -16.56
N ARG A 243 0.91 -6.47 -16.47
CA ARG A 243 1.02 -7.69 -15.68
C ARG A 243 1.93 -8.65 -16.44
N SER A 244 3.22 -8.65 -16.08
CA SER A 244 4.27 -9.40 -16.79
C SER A 244 5.52 -9.55 -15.92
N ALA A 245 6.43 -10.43 -16.34
CA ALA A 245 7.71 -10.64 -15.65
C ALA A 245 8.62 -9.39 -15.58
N ARG A 246 8.44 -8.41 -16.48
CA ARG A 246 9.15 -7.12 -16.45
C ARG A 246 8.30 -5.96 -15.93
N GLY A 247 7.06 -6.23 -15.56
CA GLY A 247 6.12 -5.27 -14.96
C GLY A 247 5.71 -5.66 -13.55
N HIS A 248 4.43 -5.43 -13.24
CA HIS A 248 3.84 -5.80 -11.96
C HIS A 248 3.63 -7.32 -11.87
N VAL A 249 4.02 -7.90 -10.74
CA VAL A 249 3.94 -9.35 -10.47
C VAL A 249 3.03 -9.64 -9.27
N ASP A 250 3.24 -8.88 -8.20
CA ASP A 250 2.57 -9.06 -6.91
C ASP A 250 2.85 -7.86 -6.02
N SER A 251 1.94 -7.52 -5.12
CA SER A 251 2.20 -6.48 -4.11
C SER A 251 2.90 -7.01 -2.87
N GLY A 252 2.98 -8.34 -2.71
CA GLY A 252 3.53 -8.99 -1.53
C GLY A 252 2.54 -9.14 -0.37
N LEU A 253 1.34 -8.58 -0.52
CA LEU A 253 0.21 -8.70 0.41
C LEU A 253 -1.00 -9.39 -0.26
N GLY A 254 -0.88 -9.65 -1.51
CA GLY A 254 -1.83 -10.16 -2.49
C GLY A 254 -1.48 -9.58 -3.86
N LYS A 255 -2.31 -9.82 -4.88
CA LYS A 255 -1.97 -9.39 -6.24
C LYS A 255 -1.97 -7.87 -6.41
N ALA A 256 -3.09 -7.23 -6.18
CA ALA A 256 -3.26 -5.77 -6.26
C ALA A 256 -4.62 -5.39 -5.67
N PRO A 257 -4.86 -4.12 -5.30
CA PRO A 257 -6.18 -3.66 -4.91
C PRO A 257 -7.14 -3.67 -6.10
N ALA A 258 -8.37 -4.15 -5.91
CA ALA A 258 -9.43 -4.04 -6.91
C ALA A 258 -9.85 -2.57 -7.12
N GLN A 259 -10.27 -2.25 -8.35
CA GLN A 259 -10.66 -0.88 -8.72
C GLN A 259 -12.16 -0.78 -9.00
N GLY A 260 -12.96 -1.03 -7.96
CA GLY A 260 -14.42 -1.04 -8.03
C GLY A 260 -15.11 0.12 -7.34
N THR A 261 -16.38 -0.11 -7.03
CA THR A 261 -17.21 0.81 -6.25
C THR A 261 -16.96 0.60 -4.76
N ILE A 262 -16.71 1.67 -4.02
CA ILE A 262 -16.38 1.64 -2.59
C ILE A 262 -17.56 2.19 -1.81
N GLY A 263 -17.98 1.44 -0.78
CA GLY A 263 -18.99 1.83 0.18
C GLY A 263 -18.49 1.72 1.62
N ILE A 264 -19.21 2.30 2.56
CA ILE A 264 -18.91 2.21 3.99
C ILE A 264 -20.23 2.16 4.78
N LEU A 265 -20.23 1.43 5.90
CA LEU A 265 -21.38 1.38 6.82
C LEU A 265 -20.94 1.81 8.23
N GLU A 266 -21.80 2.55 8.91
CA GLU A 266 -21.55 2.94 10.30
C GLU A 266 -21.66 1.73 11.24
N PRO A 267 -20.69 1.53 12.16
CA PRO A 267 -20.76 0.45 13.14
C PRO A 267 -21.85 0.68 14.17
N THR A 268 -22.48 -0.41 14.61
CA THR A 268 -23.46 -0.40 15.72
C THR A 268 -22.80 -0.69 17.06
N ASP A 269 -21.68 -1.40 17.06
CA ASP A 269 -20.93 -1.81 18.25
C ASP A 269 -19.45 -1.51 18.05
N LEU A 270 -18.81 -1.00 19.08
CA LEU A 270 -17.39 -0.66 19.06
C LEU A 270 -16.57 -1.59 19.96
N VAL A 271 -15.41 -2.00 19.43
CA VAL A 271 -14.33 -2.60 20.21
C VAL A 271 -13.37 -1.50 20.62
N ASP A 272 -13.20 -1.30 21.94
CA ASP A 272 -12.44 -0.17 22.48
C ASP A 272 -11.49 -0.55 23.62
N ARG A 273 -11.41 -1.84 23.96
CA ARG A 273 -10.53 -2.37 25.01
C ARG A 273 -10.13 -3.81 24.75
N THR A 274 -9.09 -4.25 25.45
CA THR A 274 -8.54 -5.61 25.41
C THR A 274 -8.51 -6.21 26.82
N PRO A 275 -9.02 -7.45 27.06
CA PRO A 275 -9.93 -8.15 26.17
C PRO A 275 -11.36 -7.60 26.22
N GLN A 276 -12.13 -7.74 25.13
CA GLN A 276 -13.55 -7.43 25.10
C GLN A 276 -14.33 -8.64 24.59
N ALA A 277 -15.09 -9.28 25.48
CA ALA A 277 -15.92 -10.42 25.10
C ALA A 277 -17.27 -9.94 24.56
N MET A 278 -17.70 -10.53 23.43
CA MET A 278 -19.03 -10.35 22.84
C MET A 278 -19.55 -11.70 22.34
N GLU A 279 -20.87 -11.88 22.43
CA GLU A 279 -21.57 -12.92 21.68
C GLU A 279 -22.23 -12.30 20.44
N ILE A 280 -21.92 -12.81 19.27
CA ILE A 280 -22.48 -12.37 17.98
C ILE A 280 -23.18 -13.58 17.35
N ASP A 281 -24.48 -13.50 17.18
CA ASP A 281 -25.32 -14.58 16.62
C ASP A 281 -25.04 -15.99 17.22
N GLY A 282 -24.82 -16.04 18.55
CA GLY A 282 -24.53 -17.29 19.28
C GLY A 282 -23.06 -17.76 19.23
N VAL A 283 -22.18 -17.02 18.56
CA VAL A 283 -20.74 -17.28 18.52
C VAL A 283 -20.03 -16.38 19.53
N PRO A 284 -19.25 -16.93 20.47
CA PRO A 284 -18.44 -16.15 21.39
C PRO A 284 -17.18 -15.63 20.70
N PHE A 285 -16.93 -14.32 20.83
CA PHE A 285 -15.72 -13.62 20.41
C PHE A 285 -14.99 -13.04 21.63
N VAL A 286 -13.68 -13.05 21.59
CA VAL A 286 -12.82 -12.28 22.50
C VAL A 286 -11.99 -11.34 21.64
N PHE A 287 -12.34 -10.06 21.65
CA PHE A 287 -11.67 -9.03 20.86
C PHE A 287 -10.47 -8.45 21.59
N GLU A 288 -9.47 -8.06 20.80
CA GLU A 288 -8.35 -7.19 21.18
C GLU A 288 -8.48 -5.89 20.39
N TYR A 289 -8.38 -4.75 21.08
CA TYR A 289 -8.26 -3.44 20.47
C TYR A 289 -6.77 -3.10 20.31
N VAL A 290 -6.30 -2.96 19.08
CA VAL A 290 -4.88 -2.88 18.72
C VAL A 290 -4.59 -1.63 17.86
N PRO A 291 -4.98 -0.41 18.31
CA PRO A 291 -4.82 0.81 17.53
C PRO A 291 -3.35 1.17 17.32
N GLU A 292 -3.07 1.89 16.20
CA GLU A 292 -1.73 2.35 15.82
C GLU A 292 -0.73 1.21 15.54
N SER A 293 -1.24 -0.02 15.30
CA SER A 293 -0.48 -1.13 14.74
C SER A 293 -0.41 -1.02 13.22
N GLU A 294 -1.10 -1.89 12.48
CA GLU A 294 -1.18 -1.77 11.02
C GLU A 294 -2.05 -0.58 10.60
N ALA A 295 -3.18 -0.36 11.28
CA ALA A 295 -4.05 0.78 11.07
C ALA A 295 -4.22 1.61 12.35
N PRO A 296 -4.57 2.91 12.22
CA PRO A 296 -4.87 3.75 13.38
C PRO A 296 -6.04 3.23 14.22
N ALA A 297 -7.04 2.60 13.58
CA ALA A 297 -8.16 1.92 14.21
C ALA A 297 -8.20 0.47 13.75
N GLU A 298 -7.82 -0.46 14.62
CA GLU A 298 -7.71 -1.88 14.31
C GLU A 298 -8.14 -2.74 15.51
N LEU A 299 -8.69 -3.93 15.21
CA LEU A 299 -9.01 -4.99 16.16
C LEU A 299 -8.55 -6.36 15.62
N ALA A 300 -8.15 -7.23 16.53
CA ALA A 300 -8.01 -8.67 16.32
C ALA A 300 -9.03 -9.41 17.18
N PHE A 301 -9.23 -10.72 16.97
CA PHE A 301 -10.15 -11.49 17.79
C PHE A 301 -9.81 -12.98 17.86
N TYR A 302 -10.26 -13.60 18.93
CA TYR A 302 -10.19 -15.04 19.16
C TYR A 302 -11.57 -15.67 19.22
N LEU A 303 -11.71 -16.83 18.61
CA LEU A 303 -12.89 -17.70 18.65
C LEU A 303 -12.65 -18.87 19.61
N PRO A 304 -13.10 -18.80 20.87
CA PRO A 304 -12.72 -19.80 21.88
C PRO A 304 -13.15 -21.23 21.55
N ARG A 305 -14.34 -21.41 20.90
CA ARG A 305 -14.82 -22.75 20.53
C ARG A 305 -14.00 -23.38 19.40
N ALA A 306 -13.52 -22.58 18.49
CA ALA A 306 -12.71 -23.01 17.35
C ALA A 306 -11.21 -23.00 17.66
N LYS A 307 -10.78 -22.44 18.79
CA LYS A 307 -9.38 -22.16 19.13
C LYS A 307 -8.63 -21.45 18.01
N ALA A 308 -9.31 -20.53 17.35
CA ALA A 308 -8.85 -19.84 16.16
C ALA A 308 -8.67 -18.35 16.44
N PHE A 309 -7.49 -17.81 16.17
CA PHE A 309 -7.16 -16.41 16.30
C PHE A 309 -7.17 -15.75 14.92
N CYS A 310 -7.97 -14.71 14.77
CA CYS A 310 -7.91 -13.80 13.64
C CYS A 310 -6.99 -12.63 13.99
N GLY A 311 -5.82 -12.60 13.38
CA GLY A 311 -4.84 -11.55 13.60
C GLY A 311 -5.11 -10.27 12.79
N ALA A 312 -6.27 -10.15 12.14
CA ALA A 312 -6.57 -9.03 11.24
C ALA A 312 -5.40 -8.79 10.26
N GLU A 313 -4.66 -7.69 10.40
CA GLU A 313 -3.45 -7.43 9.62
C GLU A 313 -2.19 -7.28 10.49
N ILE A 314 -2.31 -7.43 11.83
CA ILE A 314 -1.14 -7.39 12.71
C ILE A 314 -0.20 -8.60 12.54
N VAL A 315 -0.68 -9.69 11.94
CA VAL A 315 0.14 -10.84 11.53
C VAL A 315 -0.26 -11.29 10.13
N THR A 316 0.72 -11.35 9.23
CA THR A 316 0.56 -11.74 7.82
C THR A 316 1.79 -12.50 7.35
N HIS A 317 1.73 -13.22 6.21
CA HIS A 317 2.91 -13.93 5.69
C HIS A 317 3.88 -13.00 4.95
N THR A 318 4.19 -11.85 5.58
CA THR A 318 5.16 -10.86 5.13
C THR A 318 5.58 -9.97 6.29
N LEU A 319 6.80 -9.41 6.25
CA LEU A 319 7.10 -8.20 6.99
C LEU A 319 6.27 -7.06 6.38
N HIS A 320 5.33 -6.56 7.15
CA HIS A 320 4.50 -5.43 6.72
C HIS A 320 5.29 -4.12 6.82
N ASN A 321 4.98 -3.13 5.99
CA ASN A 321 5.62 -1.84 6.10
C ASN A 321 5.12 -1.05 7.34
N LEU A 322 6.06 -0.40 8.03
CA LEU A 322 5.76 0.52 9.14
C LEU A 322 5.44 1.94 8.65
N TYR A 323 5.75 2.23 7.40
CA TYR A 323 5.37 3.44 6.68
C TYR A 323 4.99 3.07 5.25
N THR A 324 3.74 3.27 4.88
CA THR A 324 3.31 2.96 3.52
C THR A 324 3.77 4.03 2.53
N LEU A 325 4.31 3.60 1.37
CA LEU A 325 4.89 4.51 0.37
C LEU A 325 3.87 5.45 -0.26
N ARG A 326 2.58 5.07 -0.28
CA ARG A 326 1.50 5.97 -0.71
C ARG A 326 1.34 7.18 0.21
N GLY A 327 1.75 7.07 1.46
CA GLY A 327 1.59 8.05 2.51
C GLY A 327 0.58 7.59 3.56
N ALA A 328 0.98 7.67 4.82
CA ALA A 328 0.16 7.43 6.01
C ALA A 328 0.93 7.96 7.24
N LYS A 329 0.28 7.93 8.41
CA LYS A 329 1.00 8.04 9.68
C LYS A 329 1.98 6.86 9.83
N VAL A 330 3.14 7.10 10.44
CA VAL A 330 4.08 6.02 10.76
C VAL A 330 3.44 5.11 11.81
N ARG A 331 3.52 3.79 11.60
CA ARG A 331 3.01 2.75 12.49
C ARG A 331 3.98 2.51 13.64
N ASP A 332 3.46 2.24 14.83
CA ASP A 332 4.28 2.04 16.01
C ASP A 332 4.72 0.58 16.14
N ALA A 333 5.95 0.27 15.68
CA ALA A 333 6.51 -1.08 15.74
C ALA A 333 6.60 -1.67 17.15
N LEU A 334 6.81 -0.81 18.16
CA LEU A 334 6.87 -1.25 19.56
C LEU A 334 5.50 -1.67 20.06
N ARG A 335 4.46 -0.86 19.81
CA ARG A 335 3.08 -1.24 20.14
C ARG A 335 2.63 -2.46 19.37
N TRP A 336 2.93 -2.51 18.07
CA TRP A 336 2.58 -3.64 17.21
C TRP A 336 3.14 -4.95 17.76
N SER A 337 4.44 -5.00 18.05
CA SER A 337 5.06 -6.16 18.69
C SER A 337 4.43 -6.49 20.06
N GLY A 338 4.07 -5.46 20.84
CA GLY A 338 3.39 -5.61 22.12
C GLY A 338 2.00 -6.24 22.00
N TYR A 339 1.24 -5.91 20.96
CA TYR A 339 -0.07 -6.52 20.72
C TYR A 339 0.05 -8.00 20.34
N ILE A 340 1.01 -8.36 19.49
CA ILE A 340 1.25 -9.79 19.18
C ILE A 340 1.67 -10.55 20.44
N ASP A 341 2.52 -9.98 21.30
CA ASP A 341 2.89 -10.59 22.59
C ASP A 341 1.68 -10.76 23.52
N GLN A 342 0.78 -9.77 23.54
CA GLN A 342 -0.48 -9.83 24.29
C GLN A 342 -1.39 -10.94 23.77
N SER A 343 -1.53 -11.10 22.44
CA SER A 343 -2.31 -12.17 21.82
C SER A 343 -1.78 -13.56 22.22
N ILE A 344 -0.45 -13.76 22.20
CA ILE A 344 0.18 -15.01 22.65
C ILE A 344 -0.17 -15.32 24.11
N ALA A 345 -0.16 -14.30 24.97
CA ALA A 345 -0.47 -14.46 26.38
C ALA A 345 -1.95 -14.70 26.66
N LEU A 346 -2.85 -14.03 25.92
CA LEU A 346 -4.31 -14.14 26.09
C LEU A 346 -4.89 -15.44 25.56
N PHE A 347 -4.30 -16.01 24.50
CA PHE A 347 -4.82 -17.19 23.79
C PHE A 347 -3.85 -18.36 23.81
N PRO A 348 -3.50 -18.89 25.01
CA PRO A 348 -2.47 -19.92 25.16
C PRO A 348 -2.86 -21.28 24.58
N ASP A 349 -4.10 -21.48 24.21
CA ASP A 349 -4.63 -22.73 23.61
C ASP A 349 -4.97 -22.58 22.11
N VAL A 350 -4.46 -21.54 21.44
CA VAL A 350 -4.67 -21.31 20.02
C VAL A 350 -4.12 -22.47 19.18
N GLU A 351 -4.94 -22.94 18.23
CA GLU A 351 -4.61 -24.04 17.30
C GLU A 351 -4.50 -23.57 15.85
N VAL A 352 -5.16 -22.44 15.53
CA VAL A 352 -5.17 -21.87 14.19
C VAL A 352 -5.02 -20.35 14.28
N VAL A 353 -4.13 -19.78 13.46
CA VAL A 353 -4.11 -18.35 13.18
C VAL A 353 -4.49 -18.14 11.72
N PHE A 354 -5.37 -17.17 11.47
CA PHE A 354 -5.72 -16.68 10.15
C PHE A 354 -5.77 -15.15 10.15
N ALA A 355 -5.73 -14.55 8.99
CA ALA A 355 -5.59 -13.11 8.85
C ALA A 355 -6.46 -12.59 7.72
N SER A 356 -6.55 -11.27 7.60
CA SER A 356 -7.26 -10.59 6.52
C SER A 356 -6.51 -10.63 5.18
N HIS A 357 -5.28 -11.17 5.17
CA HIS A 357 -4.47 -11.48 3.99
C HIS A 357 -3.84 -12.85 4.09
N HIS A 358 -3.41 -13.40 2.96
CA HIS A 358 -2.69 -14.68 2.85
C HIS A 358 -3.48 -15.89 3.35
N TRP A 359 -2.80 -16.93 3.79
CA TRP A 359 -3.32 -18.23 4.22
C TRP A 359 -3.13 -18.44 5.70
N PRO A 360 -3.92 -19.31 6.35
CA PRO A 360 -3.77 -19.62 7.77
C PRO A 360 -2.54 -20.48 8.10
N VAL A 361 -2.18 -20.49 9.38
CA VAL A 361 -1.22 -21.44 9.98
C VAL A 361 -1.96 -22.32 10.98
N TRP A 362 -1.70 -23.64 10.96
CA TRP A 362 -2.35 -24.63 11.83
C TRP A 362 -1.35 -25.36 12.71
N GLY A 363 -1.82 -25.76 13.89
CA GLY A 363 -1.08 -26.49 14.91
C GLY A 363 -0.44 -25.54 15.91
N HIS A 364 -0.72 -25.78 17.20
CA HIS A 364 -0.35 -24.90 18.30
C HIS A 364 1.12 -24.44 18.25
N ASP A 365 2.05 -25.37 18.16
CA ASP A 365 3.49 -25.03 18.20
C ASP A 365 3.91 -24.17 17.01
N ARG A 366 3.37 -24.45 15.81
CA ARG A 366 3.64 -23.65 14.61
C ARG A 366 3.02 -22.26 14.70
N VAL A 367 1.80 -22.17 15.21
CA VAL A 367 1.11 -20.89 15.44
C VAL A 367 1.90 -20.01 16.40
N VAL A 368 2.33 -20.60 17.54
CA VAL A 368 3.11 -19.85 18.53
C VAL A 368 4.49 -19.43 17.99
N ASP A 369 5.16 -20.29 17.23
CA ASP A 369 6.43 -19.95 16.56
C ASP A 369 6.26 -18.82 15.55
N TYR A 370 5.21 -18.90 14.70
CA TYR A 370 4.86 -17.87 13.74
C TYR A 370 4.59 -16.51 14.41
N LEU A 371 3.74 -16.47 15.44
CA LEU A 371 3.44 -15.25 16.19
C LEU A 371 4.68 -14.67 16.86
N LYS A 372 5.54 -15.51 17.45
CA LYS A 372 6.79 -15.05 18.07
C LYS A 372 7.75 -14.44 17.05
N LYS A 373 7.90 -15.05 15.88
CA LYS A 373 8.77 -14.51 14.83
C LYS A 373 8.29 -13.16 14.31
N GLN A 374 6.99 -13.04 14.04
CA GLN A 374 6.38 -11.75 13.66
C GLN A 374 6.60 -10.67 14.74
N ARG A 375 6.29 -10.98 16.00
CA ARG A 375 6.54 -10.10 17.16
C ARG A 375 7.99 -9.64 17.23
N ASP A 376 8.91 -10.60 17.15
CA ASP A 376 10.34 -10.37 17.37
C ASP A 376 10.95 -9.59 16.19
N THR A 377 10.43 -9.75 14.98
CA THR A 377 10.88 -9.01 13.81
C THR A 377 10.58 -7.52 13.94
N TYR A 378 9.35 -7.13 14.27
CA TYR A 378 9.00 -5.71 14.52
C TYR A 378 9.80 -5.13 15.68
N LYS A 379 9.90 -5.88 16.79
CA LYS A 379 10.64 -5.43 17.95
C LYS A 379 12.14 -5.29 17.68
N TYR A 380 12.74 -6.20 16.94
CA TYR A 380 14.15 -6.15 16.56
C TYR A 380 14.44 -4.92 15.69
N ILE A 381 13.61 -4.68 14.66
CA ILE A 381 13.77 -3.49 13.80
C ILE A 381 13.68 -2.22 14.64
N HIS A 382 12.68 -2.11 15.52
CA HIS A 382 12.52 -0.97 16.41
C HIS A 382 13.74 -0.76 17.30
N ASP A 383 14.10 -1.78 18.10
CA ASP A 383 15.12 -1.65 19.13
C ASP A 383 16.51 -1.40 18.51
N GLN A 384 16.86 -2.09 17.40
CA GLN A 384 18.14 -1.93 16.76
C GLN A 384 18.26 -0.60 16.01
N THR A 385 17.18 -0.11 15.42
CA THR A 385 17.17 1.24 14.83
C THR A 385 17.48 2.29 15.89
N LEU A 386 16.81 2.26 17.04
CA LEU A 386 17.06 3.22 18.11
C LEU A 386 18.44 3.05 18.73
N ARG A 387 18.92 1.82 18.89
CA ARG A 387 20.28 1.57 19.38
C ARG A 387 21.32 2.24 18.48
N MET A 388 21.22 2.07 17.15
CA MET A 388 22.14 2.67 16.18
C MET A 388 21.99 4.19 16.10
N ALA A 389 20.75 4.71 16.16
CA ALA A 389 20.49 6.15 16.20
C ALA A 389 21.10 6.79 17.47
N ASN A 390 21.03 6.12 18.62
CA ASN A 390 21.70 6.56 19.86
C ASN A 390 23.25 6.50 19.79
N GLU A 391 23.79 5.76 18.82
CA GLU A 391 25.22 5.77 18.48
C GLU A 391 25.58 6.85 17.45
N GLY A 392 24.58 7.61 16.95
CA GLY A 392 24.76 8.73 16.05
C GLY A 392 24.64 8.39 14.55
N LEU A 393 24.16 7.19 14.19
CA LEU A 393 23.92 6.83 12.79
C LEU A 393 22.64 7.50 12.27
N GLY A 394 22.70 7.98 11.03
CA GLY A 394 21.55 8.50 10.30
C GLY A 394 20.67 7.40 9.70
N PRO A 395 19.47 7.76 9.19
CA PRO A 395 18.50 6.77 8.71
C PRO A 395 18.99 5.93 7.52
N GLU A 396 19.82 6.50 6.63
CA GLU A 396 20.42 5.80 5.50
C GLU A 396 21.46 4.78 5.96
N GLU A 397 22.31 5.15 6.94
CA GLU A 397 23.36 4.29 7.49
C GLU A 397 22.74 3.13 8.27
N ILE A 398 21.71 3.40 9.08
CA ILE A 398 20.95 2.37 9.81
C ILE A 398 20.31 1.39 8.82
N ALA A 399 19.61 1.91 7.81
CA ALA A 399 18.96 1.08 6.80
C ALA A 399 19.93 0.20 5.99
N GLU A 400 21.17 0.62 5.84
CA GLU A 400 22.23 -0.17 5.16
C GLU A 400 22.84 -1.23 6.08
N THR A 401 22.91 -0.95 7.39
CA THR A 401 23.65 -1.76 8.37
C THR A 401 22.77 -2.78 9.09
N LEU A 402 21.45 -2.48 9.26
CA LEU A 402 20.55 -3.32 10.02
C LEU A 402 20.20 -4.60 9.26
N GLU A 403 20.57 -5.74 9.82
CA GLU A 403 20.24 -7.06 9.32
C GLU A 403 19.49 -7.86 10.39
N LEU A 404 18.46 -8.61 9.97
CA LEU A 404 17.77 -9.55 10.86
C LEU A 404 18.68 -10.75 11.18
N PRO A 405 18.60 -11.30 12.41
CA PRO A 405 19.27 -12.55 12.74
C PRO A 405 18.73 -13.69 11.88
N ASP A 406 19.56 -14.73 11.69
CA ASP A 406 19.22 -15.87 10.81
C ASP A 406 17.88 -16.55 11.15
N SER A 407 17.51 -16.58 12.44
CA SER A 407 16.27 -17.16 12.92
C SER A 407 15.02 -16.43 12.40
N LEU A 408 15.11 -15.13 12.14
CA LEU A 408 14.04 -14.31 11.58
C LEU A 408 14.19 -14.19 10.05
N ARG A 409 15.39 -13.88 9.56
CA ARG A 409 15.68 -13.68 8.14
C ARG A 409 15.31 -14.88 7.26
N SER A 410 15.42 -16.12 7.78
CA SER A 410 15.11 -17.34 7.03
C SER A 410 13.62 -17.71 7.02
N ALA A 411 12.80 -17.10 7.89
CA ALA A 411 11.35 -17.33 7.92
C ALA A 411 10.67 -16.56 6.78
N PHE A 412 9.94 -17.26 5.91
CA PHE A 412 9.27 -16.62 4.78
C PHE A 412 8.22 -15.59 5.22
N ALA A 413 7.53 -15.83 6.33
CA ALA A 413 6.57 -14.88 6.89
C ALA A 413 7.18 -13.56 7.39
N ASP A 414 8.49 -13.51 7.65
CA ASP A 414 9.20 -12.31 8.10
C ASP A 414 9.98 -11.62 6.95
N ARG A 415 9.82 -12.12 5.72
CA ARG A 415 10.47 -11.49 4.57
C ARG A 415 9.74 -10.26 4.08
N GLY A 416 10.50 -9.34 3.52
CA GLY A 416 10.02 -8.02 3.14
C GLY A 416 9.28 -7.99 1.80
N TYR A 417 8.18 -8.75 1.66
CA TYR A 417 7.40 -8.75 0.43
C TYR A 417 6.56 -7.48 0.26
N TYR A 418 6.08 -6.90 1.38
CA TYR A 418 5.29 -5.67 1.40
C TYR A 418 6.03 -4.49 2.03
N GLY A 419 6.67 -4.69 3.19
CA GLY A 419 7.68 -3.81 3.75
C GLY A 419 9.09 -4.20 3.30
N THR A 420 10.11 -3.67 3.97
CA THR A 420 11.50 -4.14 3.97
C THR A 420 12.17 -3.71 5.27
N VAL A 421 13.16 -4.47 5.74
CA VAL A 421 13.94 -4.07 6.93
C VAL A 421 14.52 -2.67 6.77
N ARG A 422 15.04 -2.33 5.58
CA ARG A 422 15.63 -1.01 5.26
C ARG A 422 14.58 0.11 5.29
N HIS A 423 13.41 -0.15 4.79
CA HIS A 423 12.28 0.79 4.77
C HIS A 423 11.77 1.02 6.19
N ASP A 424 11.57 -0.07 6.93
CA ASP A 424 10.98 -0.03 8.26
C ASP A 424 11.93 0.59 9.30
N ALA A 425 13.25 0.39 9.14
CA ALA A 425 14.24 1.12 9.93
C ALA A 425 14.12 2.64 9.74
N LYS A 426 13.96 3.10 8.49
CA LYS A 426 13.70 4.53 8.21
C LYS A 426 12.38 5.01 8.80
N ALA A 427 11.35 4.15 8.78
CA ALA A 427 10.05 4.47 9.38
C ALA A 427 10.15 4.64 10.90
N VAL A 428 10.84 3.74 11.60
CA VAL A 428 11.12 3.87 13.03
C VAL A 428 11.91 5.15 13.32
N TYR A 429 12.95 5.43 12.54
CA TYR A 429 13.72 6.67 12.68
C TYR A 429 12.83 7.90 12.51
N GLN A 430 12.02 7.93 11.46
CA GLN A 430 11.06 9.00 11.17
C GLN A 430 10.06 9.21 12.32
N MET A 431 9.59 8.15 12.96
CA MET A 431 8.63 8.22 14.06
C MET A 431 9.20 8.98 15.28
N TYR A 432 10.49 8.79 15.59
CA TYR A 432 11.12 9.38 16.76
C TYR A 432 11.79 10.73 16.47
N PHE A 433 12.41 10.90 15.30
CA PHE A 433 13.26 12.06 14.98
C PHE A 433 12.66 12.97 13.90
N GLY A 434 11.61 12.52 13.18
CA GLY A 434 11.02 13.28 12.10
C GLY A 434 11.88 13.29 10.82
N TRP A 435 11.69 14.31 9.99
CA TRP A 435 12.36 14.42 8.69
C TRP A 435 13.81 14.86 8.77
N PHE A 436 14.21 15.52 9.86
CA PHE A 436 15.56 16.10 10.02
C PHE A 436 16.52 15.06 10.60
N ASP A 437 17.62 14.80 9.91
CA ASP A 437 18.63 13.81 10.28
C ASP A 437 19.66 14.31 11.32
N GLY A 438 19.60 15.61 11.69
CA GLY A 438 20.52 16.26 12.63
C GLY A 438 21.70 16.96 11.95
N ASN A 439 21.94 16.75 10.64
CA ASN A 439 23.01 17.41 9.90
C ASN A 439 22.59 18.83 9.46
N PRO A 440 23.27 19.90 9.89
CA PRO A 440 22.89 21.25 9.49
C PRO A 440 22.88 21.50 7.97
N ALA A 441 23.59 20.70 7.18
CA ALA A 441 23.56 20.81 5.72
C ALA A 441 22.20 20.44 5.10
N ASP A 442 21.43 19.59 5.80
CA ASP A 442 20.13 19.09 5.34
C ASP A 442 18.95 19.84 6.00
N LEU A 443 19.24 20.90 6.81
CA LEU A 443 18.20 21.68 7.50
C LEU A 443 17.39 22.54 6.52
N ASP A 444 18.06 23.19 5.55
CA ASP A 444 17.43 24.10 4.57
C ASP A 444 18.08 23.93 3.18
N PRO A 445 17.87 22.75 2.53
CA PRO A 445 18.47 22.49 1.22
C PRO A 445 17.79 23.30 0.12
N LEU A 446 18.51 23.56 -0.97
CA LEU A 446 17.93 24.17 -2.16
C LEU A 446 16.79 23.31 -2.72
N PRO A 447 15.76 23.95 -3.35
CA PRO A 447 14.70 23.21 -4.03
C PRO A 447 15.26 22.24 -5.10
N PRO A 448 14.57 21.10 -5.36
CA PRO A 448 15.12 20.01 -6.17
C PRO A 448 15.67 20.42 -7.55
N VAL A 449 14.97 21.30 -8.28
CA VAL A 449 15.41 21.75 -9.61
C VAL A 449 16.66 22.61 -9.54
N GLU A 450 16.71 23.54 -8.59
CA GLU A 450 17.87 24.43 -8.41
C GLU A 450 19.09 23.65 -7.93
N ALA A 451 18.90 22.78 -6.92
CA ALA A 451 19.95 21.88 -6.44
C ALA A 451 20.51 21.03 -7.58
N SER A 452 19.62 20.43 -8.38
CA SER A 452 20.00 19.56 -9.50
C SER A 452 20.83 20.27 -10.56
N ARG A 453 20.47 21.49 -10.92
CA ARG A 453 21.25 22.31 -11.86
C ARG A 453 22.66 22.57 -11.35
N LYS A 454 22.82 22.88 -10.05
CA LYS A 454 24.12 23.11 -9.42
C LYS A 454 24.95 21.82 -9.33
N TYR A 455 24.32 20.69 -8.97
CA TYR A 455 25.02 19.40 -8.95
C TYR A 455 25.52 19.02 -10.34
N VAL A 456 24.69 19.14 -11.38
CA VAL A 456 25.08 18.84 -12.76
C VAL A 456 26.24 19.74 -13.23
N GLU A 457 26.16 21.04 -12.97
CA GLU A 457 27.25 21.99 -13.27
C GLU A 457 28.55 21.56 -12.55
N PHE A 458 28.49 21.34 -11.24
CA PHE A 458 29.64 20.97 -10.42
C PHE A 458 30.26 19.62 -10.83
N MET A 459 29.46 18.66 -11.29
CA MET A 459 29.92 17.36 -11.77
C MET A 459 30.52 17.40 -13.20
N GLY A 460 30.58 18.55 -13.84
CA GLY A 460 31.18 18.75 -15.17
C GLY A 460 30.19 18.82 -16.34
N GLY A 461 28.90 19.03 -16.05
CA GLY A 461 27.83 19.16 -17.04
C GLY A 461 27.15 17.83 -17.40
N ALA A 462 25.95 17.92 -17.97
CA ALA A 462 25.10 16.75 -18.23
C ALA A 462 25.77 15.66 -19.09
N ALA A 463 26.56 16.01 -20.10
CA ALA A 463 27.26 15.05 -20.95
C ALA A 463 28.27 14.22 -20.16
N GLU A 464 29.04 14.86 -19.26
CA GLU A 464 30.04 14.15 -18.43
C GLU A 464 29.36 13.28 -17.36
N VAL A 465 28.25 13.76 -16.75
CA VAL A 465 27.47 12.96 -15.80
C VAL A 465 26.90 11.72 -16.49
N LYS A 466 26.27 11.86 -17.67
CA LYS A 466 25.75 10.73 -18.46
C LYS A 466 26.84 9.70 -18.78
N ARG A 467 28.01 10.17 -19.22
CA ARG A 467 29.15 9.29 -19.54
C ARG A 467 29.63 8.49 -18.33
N LYS A 468 29.78 9.16 -17.17
CA LYS A 468 30.17 8.51 -15.90
C LYS A 468 29.10 7.56 -15.39
N ALA A 469 27.84 7.98 -15.45
CA ALA A 469 26.70 7.17 -15.04
C ALA A 469 26.56 5.91 -15.89
N GLN A 470 26.78 6.00 -17.22
CA GLN A 470 26.80 4.80 -18.08
C GLN A 470 27.90 3.84 -17.64
N ALA A 471 29.12 4.32 -17.35
CA ALA A 471 30.20 3.47 -16.86
C ALA A 471 29.88 2.83 -15.49
N SER A 472 29.14 3.52 -14.62
CA SER A 472 28.63 2.96 -13.35
C SER A 472 27.52 1.95 -13.59
N PHE A 473 26.63 2.20 -14.55
CA PHE A 473 25.61 1.24 -14.96
C PHE A 473 26.21 -0.08 -15.46
N ASP A 474 27.25 0.03 -16.27
CA ASP A 474 27.99 -1.12 -16.82
C ASP A 474 28.74 -1.94 -15.76
N ARG A 475 28.87 -1.40 -14.52
CA ARG A 475 29.40 -2.10 -13.33
C ARG A 475 28.31 -2.55 -12.35
N GLY A 476 27.02 -2.37 -12.69
CA GLY A 476 25.90 -2.77 -11.81
C GLY A 476 25.62 -1.80 -10.64
N GLU A 477 26.16 -0.58 -10.65
CA GLU A 477 26.00 0.42 -9.59
C GLU A 477 24.66 1.20 -9.72
N TYR A 478 23.54 0.48 -9.89
CA TYR A 478 22.25 1.07 -10.28
C TYR A 478 21.69 2.09 -9.28
N ARG A 479 21.89 1.90 -7.98
CA ARG A 479 21.49 2.88 -6.95
C ARG A 479 22.20 4.22 -7.15
N TRP A 480 23.50 4.16 -7.43
CA TRP A 480 24.29 5.36 -7.71
C TRP A 480 23.88 6.04 -9.02
N VAL A 481 23.67 5.25 -10.07
CA VAL A 481 23.14 5.77 -11.36
C VAL A 481 21.81 6.47 -11.15
N ALA A 482 20.89 5.88 -10.37
CA ALA A 482 19.60 6.48 -10.07
C ALA A 482 19.76 7.85 -9.38
N MET A 483 20.64 7.95 -8.38
CA MET A 483 20.89 9.21 -7.67
C MET A 483 21.42 10.31 -8.59
N VAL A 484 22.48 10.03 -9.35
CA VAL A 484 23.13 11.07 -10.18
C VAL A 484 22.30 11.43 -11.42
N MET A 485 21.62 10.45 -12.03
CA MET A 485 20.80 10.69 -13.21
C MET A 485 19.48 11.41 -12.87
N ASN A 486 18.96 11.24 -11.66
CA ASN A 486 17.85 12.04 -11.18
C ASN A 486 18.17 13.56 -11.23
N HIS A 487 19.38 13.94 -10.86
CA HIS A 487 19.80 15.34 -10.99
C HIS A 487 19.85 15.83 -12.45
N VAL A 488 20.27 15.00 -13.40
CA VAL A 488 20.26 15.38 -14.81
C VAL A 488 18.84 15.59 -15.32
N VAL A 489 17.92 14.67 -15.00
CA VAL A 489 16.51 14.74 -15.39
C VAL A 489 15.80 15.95 -14.75
N PHE A 490 16.10 16.27 -13.48
CA PHE A 490 15.51 17.44 -12.82
C PHE A 490 16.14 18.78 -13.29
N ALA A 491 17.41 18.77 -13.74
CA ALA A 491 18.03 19.95 -14.33
C ALA A 491 17.50 20.24 -15.75
N ASP A 492 17.25 19.19 -16.54
CA ASP A 492 16.71 19.25 -17.90
C ASP A 492 15.72 18.10 -18.13
N PRO A 493 14.42 18.31 -17.93
CA PRO A 493 13.40 17.27 -18.11
C PRO A 493 13.16 16.88 -19.58
N ASP A 494 13.76 17.56 -20.56
CA ASP A 494 13.66 17.24 -21.98
C ASP A 494 14.82 16.35 -22.49
N ASP A 495 15.86 16.11 -21.66
CA ASP A 495 16.96 15.19 -22.00
C ASP A 495 16.50 13.72 -22.01
N ARG A 496 16.16 13.23 -23.22
CA ARG A 496 15.66 11.86 -23.44
C ARG A 496 16.69 10.79 -23.10
N GLU A 497 17.98 11.05 -23.34
CA GLU A 497 19.06 10.10 -23.02
C GLU A 497 19.20 9.93 -21.51
N ALA A 498 19.09 11.05 -20.78
CA ALA A 498 19.10 11.03 -19.32
C ALA A 498 17.92 10.25 -18.75
N LYS A 499 16.69 10.51 -19.26
CA LYS A 499 15.50 9.77 -18.87
C LYS A 499 15.65 8.27 -19.14
N GLU A 500 16.15 7.88 -20.30
CA GLU A 500 16.30 6.45 -20.64
C GLU A 500 17.37 5.78 -19.78
N LEU A 501 18.51 6.42 -19.49
CA LEU A 501 19.52 5.83 -18.60
C LEU A 501 18.99 5.67 -17.17
N LEU A 502 18.24 6.66 -16.67
CA LEU A 502 17.58 6.58 -15.36
C LEU A 502 16.54 5.46 -15.34
N ALA A 503 15.70 5.37 -16.38
CA ALA A 503 14.69 4.34 -16.49
C ALA A 503 15.30 2.92 -16.53
N ARG A 504 16.41 2.75 -17.25
CA ARG A 504 17.17 1.47 -17.27
C ARG A 504 17.70 1.10 -15.88
N ALA A 505 18.20 2.08 -15.12
CA ALA A 505 18.62 1.82 -13.73
C ALA A 505 17.44 1.42 -12.84
N TYR A 506 16.29 2.07 -12.99
CA TYR A 506 15.07 1.72 -12.28
C TYR A 506 14.54 0.32 -12.67
N ASP A 507 14.62 -0.08 -13.96
CA ASP A 507 14.30 -1.45 -14.36
C ASP A 507 15.11 -2.47 -13.53
N GLN A 508 16.43 -2.30 -13.43
CA GLN A 508 17.29 -3.24 -12.71
C GLN A 508 17.02 -3.25 -11.20
N LEU A 509 16.80 -2.08 -10.59
CA LEU A 509 16.45 -1.97 -9.17
C LEU A 509 15.09 -2.62 -8.87
N GLY A 510 14.10 -2.42 -9.74
CA GLY A 510 12.80 -3.05 -9.64
C GLY A 510 12.88 -4.58 -9.78
N TYR A 511 13.72 -5.09 -10.70
CA TYR A 511 13.91 -6.54 -10.86
C TYR A 511 14.55 -7.19 -9.63
N GLN A 512 15.50 -6.51 -8.97
CA GLN A 512 16.19 -7.01 -7.79
C GLN A 512 15.34 -6.92 -6.52
N ALA A 513 14.30 -6.07 -6.49
CA ALA A 513 13.49 -5.86 -5.31
C ALA A 513 12.71 -7.13 -4.92
N GLU A 514 12.83 -7.53 -3.65
CA GLU A 514 12.00 -8.56 -3.03
C GLU A 514 10.61 -8.02 -2.66
N SER A 515 10.53 -6.74 -2.27
CA SER A 515 9.28 -6.05 -1.97
C SER A 515 8.52 -5.71 -3.26
N GLY A 516 7.26 -6.13 -3.33
CA GLY A 516 6.34 -5.76 -4.41
C GLY A 516 6.23 -4.25 -4.57
N PRO A 517 5.94 -3.47 -3.49
CA PRO A 517 5.90 -2.02 -3.55
C PRO A 517 7.21 -1.36 -4.02
N TRP A 518 8.38 -1.83 -3.57
CA TRP A 518 9.65 -1.28 -4.06
C TRP A 518 9.88 -1.58 -5.53
N ARG A 519 9.54 -2.81 -5.97
CA ARG A 519 9.55 -3.17 -7.38
C ARG A 519 8.69 -2.22 -8.20
N ASP A 520 7.46 -2.02 -7.76
CA ASP A 520 6.47 -1.22 -8.47
C ASP A 520 6.82 0.27 -8.48
N GLU A 521 7.38 0.81 -7.40
CA GLU A 521 7.90 2.19 -7.35
C GLU A 521 8.98 2.42 -8.43
N TYR A 522 9.99 1.54 -8.50
CA TYR A 522 11.04 1.67 -9.49
C TYR A 522 10.51 1.49 -10.92
N LEU A 523 9.74 0.44 -11.17
CA LEU A 523 9.24 0.14 -12.52
C LEU A 523 8.22 1.17 -13.00
N THR A 524 7.37 1.70 -12.13
CA THR A 524 6.46 2.80 -12.47
C THR A 524 7.23 4.08 -12.75
N GLY A 525 8.28 4.34 -11.99
CA GLY A 525 9.21 5.45 -12.28
C GLY A 525 9.85 5.31 -13.66
N ALA A 526 10.33 4.12 -14.01
CA ALA A 526 10.86 3.84 -15.36
C ALA A 526 9.81 4.02 -16.46
N TYR A 527 8.59 3.53 -16.21
CA TYR A 527 7.46 3.67 -17.13
C TYR A 527 7.14 5.15 -17.39
N GLU A 528 7.02 5.97 -16.35
CA GLU A 528 6.68 7.39 -16.51
C GLU A 528 7.81 8.23 -17.13
N LEU A 529 9.07 7.88 -16.91
CA LEU A 529 10.18 8.52 -17.62
C LEU A 529 10.08 8.32 -19.15
N ARG A 530 9.54 7.17 -19.59
CA ARG A 530 9.36 6.80 -21.01
C ARG A 530 8.05 7.33 -21.60
N HIS A 531 6.94 7.27 -20.82
CA HIS A 531 5.58 7.48 -21.34
C HIS A 531 4.90 8.75 -20.80
N GLY A 532 5.48 9.42 -19.79
CA GLY A 532 4.86 10.55 -19.11
C GLY A 532 3.88 10.11 -18.01
N VAL A 533 3.25 11.09 -17.38
CA VAL A 533 2.38 10.90 -16.21
C VAL A 533 1.15 10.07 -16.54
N SER A 534 0.94 8.99 -15.82
CA SER A 534 -0.25 8.15 -15.89
C SER A 534 -1.44 8.75 -15.12
N SER A 535 -2.65 8.33 -15.46
CA SER A 535 -3.86 8.76 -14.73
C SER A 535 -3.91 8.14 -13.33
N PRO A 536 -4.39 8.87 -12.31
CA PRO A 536 -4.58 8.31 -10.97
C PRO A 536 -5.66 7.20 -10.99
N ALA A 537 -5.50 6.22 -10.11
CA ALA A 537 -6.40 5.07 -10.00
C ALA A 537 -7.75 5.41 -9.34
N LEU A 538 -7.72 6.25 -8.28
CA LEU A 538 -8.93 6.67 -7.56
C LEU A 538 -9.42 8.02 -8.08
N THR A 539 -10.71 8.12 -8.30
CA THR A 539 -11.39 9.36 -8.65
C THR A 539 -12.34 9.78 -7.53
N PRO A 540 -12.66 11.07 -7.36
CA PRO A 540 -13.65 11.50 -6.37
C PRO A 540 -15.00 10.77 -6.51
N ALA A 541 -15.37 10.37 -7.72
CA ALA A 541 -16.60 9.63 -7.98
C ALA A 541 -16.58 8.20 -7.41
N SER A 542 -15.42 7.53 -7.36
CA SER A 542 -15.30 6.17 -6.82
C SER A 542 -15.40 6.12 -5.29
N ILE A 543 -15.16 7.23 -4.59
CA ILE A 543 -15.25 7.37 -3.13
C ILE A 543 -16.46 8.21 -2.68
N ALA A 544 -17.42 8.47 -3.57
CA ALA A 544 -18.55 9.35 -3.26
C ALA A 544 -19.37 8.86 -2.05
N ASP A 545 -19.53 7.56 -1.91
CA ASP A 545 -20.23 6.96 -0.79
C ASP A 545 -19.48 7.13 0.54
N VAL A 546 -18.15 6.96 0.54
CA VAL A 546 -17.31 7.27 1.71
C VAL A 546 -17.48 8.73 2.14
N LEU A 547 -17.56 9.65 1.19
CA LEU A 547 -17.80 11.08 1.47
C LEU A 547 -19.19 11.34 2.07
N LEU A 548 -20.20 10.51 1.75
CA LEU A 548 -21.53 10.61 2.35
C LEU A 548 -21.55 10.27 3.85
N HIS A 549 -20.62 9.42 4.31
CA HIS A 549 -20.49 9.03 5.71
C HIS A 549 -19.43 9.85 6.48
N LEU A 550 -18.72 10.74 5.78
CA LEU A 550 -17.74 11.62 6.38
C LEU A 550 -18.44 12.58 7.38
N PRO A 551 -18.00 12.71 8.63
CA PRO A 551 -18.49 13.77 9.53
C PRO A 551 -18.40 15.14 8.88
N ALA A 552 -19.41 16.01 9.08
CA ALA A 552 -19.46 17.31 8.41
C ALA A 552 -18.23 18.18 8.71
N GLU A 553 -17.66 18.05 9.90
CA GLU A 553 -16.41 18.72 10.29
C GLU A 553 -15.25 18.30 9.38
N ARG A 554 -15.11 17.00 9.12
CA ARG A 554 -14.05 16.46 8.25
C ARG A 554 -14.24 16.87 6.79
N PHE A 555 -15.49 17.04 6.38
CA PHE A 555 -15.78 17.59 5.05
C PHE A 555 -15.29 19.04 4.92
N PHE A 556 -15.52 19.87 5.93
CA PHE A 556 -15.00 21.25 5.95
C PHE A 556 -13.48 21.29 6.11
N ASP A 557 -12.87 20.37 6.88
CA ASP A 557 -11.41 20.18 6.89
C ASP A 557 -10.86 19.90 5.48
N SER A 558 -11.56 19.06 4.70
CA SER A 558 -11.17 18.79 3.31
C SER A 558 -11.28 20.00 2.39
N MET A 559 -12.23 20.89 2.66
CA MET A 559 -12.32 22.17 1.95
C MET A 559 -11.19 23.13 2.39
N ALA A 560 -10.84 23.11 3.68
CA ALA A 560 -9.77 23.96 4.22
C ALA A 560 -8.41 23.67 3.57
N VAL A 561 -8.06 22.38 3.37
CA VAL A 561 -6.81 22.00 2.70
C VAL A 561 -6.80 22.35 1.19
N ARG A 562 -7.95 22.66 0.62
CA ARG A 562 -8.11 23.09 -0.78
C ARG A 562 -8.14 24.61 -0.95
N LEU A 563 -8.25 25.36 0.15
CA LEU A 563 -8.25 26.84 0.08
C LEU A 563 -6.92 27.34 -0.48
N ASN A 564 -6.97 28.07 -1.57
CA ASN A 564 -5.81 28.74 -2.13
C ASN A 564 -5.51 30.01 -1.33
N GLY A 565 -4.62 29.93 -0.35
CA GLY A 565 -4.26 31.02 0.54
C GLY A 565 -3.90 32.32 -0.19
N PRO A 566 -3.00 32.30 -1.21
CA PRO A 566 -2.67 33.49 -2.01
C PRO A 566 -3.89 34.16 -2.67
N LYS A 567 -4.87 33.40 -3.15
CA LYS A 567 -6.12 33.96 -3.72
C LYS A 567 -7.07 34.49 -2.63
N ALA A 568 -6.96 33.97 -1.42
CA ALA A 568 -7.82 34.29 -0.29
C ALA A 568 -7.33 35.53 0.51
N VAL A 569 -6.14 36.04 0.24
CA VAL A 569 -5.63 37.26 0.91
C VAL A 569 -6.60 38.43 0.72
N GLY A 570 -7.02 39.04 1.83
CA GLY A 570 -7.97 40.14 1.88
C GLY A 570 -9.42 39.78 1.50
N LYS A 571 -9.76 38.47 1.58
CA LYS A 571 -11.12 37.98 1.39
C LYS A 571 -11.65 37.50 2.73
N ASP A 572 -12.47 38.33 3.37
CA ASP A 572 -13.16 37.94 4.60
C ASP A 572 -14.61 37.56 4.24
N VAL A 573 -15.01 36.34 4.56
CA VAL A 573 -16.38 35.85 4.30
C VAL A 573 -16.82 34.89 5.40
N THR A 574 -18.06 35.06 5.86
CA THR A 574 -18.74 34.13 6.76
C THR A 574 -19.95 33.56 6.04
N LEU A 575 -20.08 32.24 6.07
CA LEU A 575 -21.20 31.49 5.48
C LEU A 575 -21.76 30.53 6.52
N ASN A 576 -23.08 30.39 6.57
CA ASN A 576 -23.74 29.33 7.31
C ASN A 576 -24.08 28.18 6.37
N PHE A 577 -23.76 26.96 6.78
CA PHE A 577 -24.21 25.73 6.15
C PHE A 577 -25.19 25.01 7.08
N VAL A 578 -26.42 24.80 6.63
CA VAL A 578 -27.48 24.13 7.37
C VAL A 578 -27.83 22.83 6.66
N PHE A 579 -27.46 21.70 7.24
CA PHE A 579 -27.78 20.38 6.71
C PHE A 579 -29.20 19.98 7.11
N THR A 580 -30.10 19.98 6.12
CA THR A 580 -31.53 19.75 6.36
C THR A 580 -31.87 18.29 6.68
N ASP A 581 -31.03 17.36 6.23
CA ASP A 581 -31.12 15.91 6.47
C ASP A 581 -30.50 15.48 7.80
N LEU A 582 -29.52 16.25 8.32
CA LEU A 582 -28.84 15.95 9.58
C LEU A 582 -29.36 16.76 10.77
N GLY A 583 -30.07 17.86 10.51
CA GLY A 583 -30.46 18.81 11.57
C GLY A 583 -29.27 19.55 12.21
N GLU A 584 -28.17 19.74 11.45
CA GLU A 584 -26.94 20.35 11.91
C GLU A 584 -26.66 21.67 11.19
N SER A 585 -26.00 22.60 11.90
CA SER A 585 -25.54 23.86 11.35
C SER A 585 -24.05 24.05 11.60
N HIS A 586 -23.34 24.55 10.58
CA HIS A 586 -21.93 24.88 10.64
C HIS A 586 -21.71 26.30 10.16
N VAL A 587 -20.92 27.07 10.90
CA VAL A 587 -20.46 28.37 10.48
C VAL A 587 -19.05 28.21 9.90
N VAL A 588 -18.89 28.63 8.65
CA VAL A 588 -17.62 28.57 7.90
C VAL A 588 -17.15 30.01 7.66
N THR A 589 -15.93 30.29 8.06
CA THR A 589 -15.31 31.60 7.88
C THR A 589 -14.01 31.49 7.10
N VAL A 590 -13.74 32.45 6.23
CA VAL A 590 -12.41 32.68 5.67
C VAL A 590 -11.95 34.04 6.19
N GLU A 591 -10.87 34.04 6.95
CA GLU A 591 -10.18 35.23 7.43
C GLU A 591 -8.68 34.97 7.50
N ASN A 592 -7.85 35.99 7.34
CA ASN A 592 -6.39 35.84 7.28
C ASN A 592 -5.93 34.78 6.26
N ALA A 593 -6.70 34.59 5.16
CA ALA A 593 -6.49 33.54 4.15
C ALA A 593 -6.54 32.10 4.69
N VAL A 594 -7.25 31.87 5.79
CA VAL A 594 -7.47 30.56 6.42
C VAL A 594 -8.96 30.28 6.52
N LEU A 595 -9.36 29.04 6.21
CA LEU A 595 -10.73 28.58 6.40
C LEU A 595 -10.88 27.96 7.79
N HIS A 596 -11.85 28.47 8.54
CA HIS A 596 -12.28 27.92 9.82
C HIS A 596 -13.73 27.44 9.72
N HIS A 597 -14.09 26.46 10.51
CA HIS A 597 -15.46 26.00 10.65
C HIS A 597 -15.77 25.62 12.10
N ALA A 598 -17.04 25.72 12.47
CA ALA A 598 -17.51 25.29 13.77
C ALA A 598 -18.97 24.85 13.69
N LYS A 599 -19.29 23.73 14.33
CA LYS A 599 -20.66 23.27 14.53
C LYS A 599 -21.31 24.16 15.61
N ARG A 600 -22.18 25.05 15.19
CA ARG A 600 -22.90 26.01 16.05
C ARG A 600 -24.11 26.57 15.31
N ASP A 601 -24.96 27.28 16.03
CA ASP A 601 -26.08 28.01 15.44
C ASP A 601 -25.62 28.99 14.35
N PRO A 602 -26.43 29.21 13.31
CA PRO A 602 -26.13 30.13 12.23
C PRO A 602 -25.79 31.55 12.73
N ASP A 603 -24.70 32.10 12.21
CA ASP A 603 -24.29 33.47 12.49
C ASP A 603 -25.23 34.45 11.75
N PRO A 604 -25.92 35.36 12.46
CA PRO A 604 -26.82 36.32 11.83
C PRO A 604 -26.10 37.36 10.96
N GLY A 605 -24.78 37.53 11.15
CA GLY A 605 -23.93 38.41 10.34
C GLY A 605 -23.33 37.74 9.10
N ALA A 606 -23.62 36.47 8.85
CA ALA A 606 -23.09 35.76 7.70
C ALA A 606 -23.56 36.36 6.37
N ALA A 607 -22.69 36.37 5.36
CA ALA A 607 -22.99 36.87 4.02
C ALA A 607 -24.09 36.05 3.31
N ALA A 608 -24.17 34.76 3.66
CA ALA A 608 -25.25 33.87 3.19
C ALA A 608 -25.46 32.69 4.15
N THR A 609 -26.70 32.20 4.19
CA THR A 609 -27.08 30.94 4.79
C THR A 609 -27.45 29.95 3.68
N VAL A 610 -26.74 28.83 3.63
CA VAL A 610 -26.87 27.78 2.62
C VAL A 610 -27.53 26.58 3.27
N LYS A 611 -28.77 26.28 2.86
CA LYS A 611 -29.51 25.10 3.29
C LYS A 611 -29.42 24.03 2.23
N LEU A 612 -28.92 22.86 2.57
CA LEU A 612 -28.71 21.76 1.62
C LEU A 612 -28.73 20.41 2.34
N THR A 613 -28.76 19.34 1.54
CA THR A 613 -28.53 17.99 2.06
C THR A 613 -27.04 17.63 1.97
N ARG A 614 -26.56 16.70 2.83
CA ARG A 614 -25.20 16.15 2.73
C ARG A 614 -24.96 15.57 1.33
N ALA A 615 -25.91 14.80 0.81
CA ALA A 615 -25.83 14.20 -0.52
C ALA A 615 -25.58 15.23 -1.62
N PHE A 616 -26.25 16.40 -1.56
CA PHE A 616 -26.02 17.47 -2.53
C PHE A 616 -24.60 18.07 -2.41
N LEU A 617 -24.10 18.25 -1.19
CA LEU A 617 -22.75 18.74 -0.96
C LEU A 617 -21.69 17.79 -1.50
N VAL A 618 -21.85 16.49 -1.31
CA VAL A 618 -20.95 15.46 -1.87
C VAL A 618 -20.99 15.49 -3.40
N ARG A 619 -22.15 15.60 -4.03
CA ARG A 619 -22.27 15.73 -5.48
C ARG A 619 -21.53 16.98 -6.02
N LEU A 620 -21.59 18.09 -5.29
CA LEU A 620 -20.78 19.28 -5.61
C LEU A 620 -19.29 19.00 -5.48
N ALA A 621 -18.85 18.38 -4.39
CA ALA A 621 -17.44 18.11 -4.12
C ALA A 621 -16.83 17.12 -5.11
N THR A 622 -17.60 16.14 -5.59
CA THR A 622 -17.18 15.12 -6.56
C THR A 622 -17.34 15.55 -8.02
N GLY A 623 -17.84 16.78 -8.27
CA GLY A 623 -18.09 17.29 -9.62
C GLY A 623 -19.30 16.65 -10.33
N GLN A 624 -20.12 15.90 -9.61
CA GLN A 624 -21.37 15.30 -10.10
C GLN A 624 -22.53 16.33 -10.18
N ALA A 625 -22.41 17.44 -9.46
CA ALA A 625 -23.29 18.59 -9.58
C ALA A 625 -22.48 19.80 -10.06
N GLY A 626 -22.99 20.45 -11.13
CA GLY A 626 -22.31 21.60 -11.73
C GLY A 626 -22.88 22.94 -11.26
N LEU A 627 -22.29 24.03 -11.78
CA LEU A 627 -22.67 25.42 -11.44
C LEU A 627 -24.18 25.69 -11.69
N ARG A 628 -24.78 25.05 -12.71
CA ARG A 628 -26.20 25.18 -13.05
C ARG A 628 -27.07 24.56 -11.97
N GLU A 629 -26.69 23.41 -11.44
CA GLU A 629 -27.41 22.74 -10.34
C GLU A 629 -27.26 23.53 -9.04
N MET A 630 -26.10 24.13 -8.78
CA MET A 630 -25.89 25.07 -7.66
C MET A 630 -26.86 26.26 -7.70
N ILE A 631 -27.28 26.70 -8.91
CA ILE A 631 -28.15 27.87 -9.05
C ILE A 631 -29.64 27.48 -8.99
N PHE A 632 -30.00 26.31 -9.51
CA PHE A 632 -31.40 25.96 -9.80
C PHE A 632 -31.90 24.68 -9.09
N SER A 633 -31.05 23.97 -8.30
CA SER A 633 -31.48 22.78 -7.60
C SER A 633 -32.48 23.10 -6.48
N PRO A 634 -33.57 22.34 -6.35
CA PRO A 634 -34.45 22.42 -5.19
C PRO A 634 -33.77 21.96 -3.88
N ASP A 635 -32.69 21.17 -3.98
CA ASP A 635 -31.90 20.66 -2.86
C ASP A 635 -30.95 21.71 -2.27
N LEU A 636 -30.89 22.91 -2.86
CA LEU A 636 -30.06 24.03 -2.42
C LEU A 636 -30.88 25.30 -2.27
N GLN A 637 -31.00 25.81 -1.06
CA GLN A 637 -31.58 27.10 -0.77
C GLN A 637 -30.49 28.05 -0.24
N VAL A 638 -30.42 29.25 -0.80
CA VAL A 638 -29.44 30.27 -0.40
C VAL A 638 -30.19 31.53 0.03
N ASP A 639 -30.12 31.81 1.32
CA ASP A 639 -30.61 33.04 1.91
C ASP A 639 -29.43 34.01 2.07
N GLY A 640 -29.49 35.17 1.43
CA GLY A 640 -28.38 36.16 1.39
C GLY A 640 -27.63 36.20 0.06
N SER A 641 -26.32 36.47 0.10
CA SER A 641 -25.49 36.72 -1.08
C SER A 641 -25.04 35.44 -1.80
N ARG A 642 -25.68 35.09 -2.91
CA ARG A 642 -25.20 34.03 -3.80
C ARG A 642 -23.81 34.34 -4.39
N LEU A 643 -23.46 35.63 -4.57
CA LEU A 643 -22.13 36.01 -5.03
C LEU A 643 -21.05 35.70 -3.99
N ALA A 644 -21.32 35.87 -2.71
CA ALA A 644 -20.40 35.49 -1.65
C ALA A 644 -20.13 33.96 -1.66
N LEU A 645 -21.17 33.14 -1.85
CA LEU A 645 -21.05 31.71 -1.98
C LEU A 645 -20.20 31.30 -3.19
N LEU A 646 -20.47 31.87 -4.37
CA LEU A 646 -19.69 31.61 -5.58
C LEU A 646 -18.24 32.09 -5.43
N SER A 647 -18.02 33.27 -4.82
CA SER A 647 -16.68 33.75 -4.50
C SER A 647 -15.93 32.81 -3.60
N PHE A 648 -16.56 32.29 -2.53
CA PHE A 648 -15.99 31.31 -1.62
C PHE A 648 -15.52 30.05 -2.37
N PHE A 649 -16.40 29.41 -3.17
CA PHE A 649 -16.00 28.21 -3.92
C PHE A 649 -14.90 28.48 -4.96
N SER A 650 -14.81 29.70 -5.49
CA SER A 650 -13.73 30.06 -6.43
C SER A 650 -12.34 30.18 -5.78
N LEU A 651 -12.29 30.26 -4.44
CA LEU A 651 -11.04 30.23 -3.68
C LEU A 651 -10.50 28.80 -3.47
N LEU A 652 -11.30 27.77 -3.74
CA LEU A 652 -10.90 26.38 -3.55
C LEU A 652 -10.27 25.83 -4.82
N ASP A 653 -9.04 25.34 -4.70
CA ASP A 653 -8.40 24.59 -5.77
C ASP A 653 -8.98 23.18 -5.87
N ASN A 654 -8.90 22.59 -7.06
CA ASN A 654 -9.40 21.24 -7.33
C ASN A 654 -8.28 20.41 -7.99
N PRO A 655 -7.32 19.90 -7.21
CA PRO A 655 -6.20 19.12 -7.73
C PRO A 655 -6.71 17.83 -8.38
N ASP A 656 -6.24 17.53 -9.58
CA ASP A 656 -6.62 16.32 -10.33
C ASP A 656 -5.71 15.10 -10.05
N GLY A 657 -4.71 15.26 -9.18
CA GLY A 657 -3.76 14.19 -8.81
C GLY A 657 -2.76 13.81 -9.91
N ARG A 658 -2.74 14.51 -11.06
CA ARG A 658 -1.85 14.22 -12.18
C ARG A 658 -0.60 15.08 -12.15
N PHE A 659 0.18 14.98 -11.10
CA PHE A 659 1.49 15.64 -11.01
C PHE A 659 2.64 14.67 -11.28
N PRO A 660 3.77 15.13 -11.85
CA PRO A 660 4.94 14.29 -12.05
C PRO A 660 5.60 13.95 -10.69
N ILE A 661 6.27 12.78 -10.64
CA ILE A 661 7.04 12.34 -9.47
C ILE A 661 8.53 12.21 -9.84
N VAL A 662 8.81 11.66 -11.01
CA VAL A 662 10.18 11.39 -11.48
C VAL A 662 10.75 12.47 -12.40
N THR A 663 10.00 13.55 -12.60
CA THR A 663 10.41 14.77 -13.31
C THR A 663 9.90 16.00 -12.54
N PRO A 664 10.45 17.19 -12.79
CA PRO A 664 9.95 18.42 -12.17
C PRO A 664 8.49 18.71 -12.43
#